data_fd132dad8df01dcc670199b23f2077b2
#
_entry.id   fd132dad8df01dcc670199b23f2077b2
#
_cell.length_a   1.000
_cell.length_b   1.000
_cell.length_c   1.000
_cell.angle_alpha   90.00
_cell.angle_beta   90.00
_cell.angle_gamma   90.00
#
_symmetry.space_group_name_H-M   'P 1'
#
loop_
_entity.id
_entity.type
_entity.pdbx_description
1 polymer ?
#
loop_
_entity_poly.entity_id
_entity_poly.type
_entity_poly.pdbx_seq_one_letter_code
_entity_poly.pdbx_strand_id
1 'polypeptide(L)'
;MAQSTLKNYSNNLFSNHFLKERIQDTEEWSSVNFEKKFEDFKEIYDKNKGFLSNKLNEDQTQNKFIDPVLKELGHEWTPEARRKVGSQSNGKTLNPDYAFLGMEKQLDIHEDDEKDYFDGAYAIGDAKAWNRTLDKSSQDHTNPAFQIYNYVDRLRADWGILTNGKKWRLYSYEKCAADIYFEVDLEAILAGKKTEEKVEAFKYFYLIFRRQSYHSEGRSFLEKIYEASVNFAEGLEDDLEDKVYDALEVALEGFFETNDIEKTQENIDLVHHAALIFLYRTLFILNAESRDLLPTDDEAYRQAFGLTQLKRMIVDDEEDDPLFQDTTVAWDNRLSRLFEGIDEGYELHETEIPAYNGGLFDEENGEENKFLAENKLYGSYIKEILKLLSTKYDEEKEKRIIIDYKDLNIRHLGSVYEGLLEHKFKAADQRKILKKGEWKDFSETNKDWENFDENKRVEENELYLTNESGERKATGSYYTPEYIVEYIVENTVGPKVEEKIEEAEQNGDNILPKILELNVCDPAMGSGHFLTDATEFIAEKIVEHADLEKQDIDENEDELNWAKRQVVQNCIYGVDINPLAVELGKLSLWIETMAEGKPLNFLDHHLKHGNSLIGSDFDEIFSHPFNEEQKGLDNKRFTFGTPDEIKENFRKKYSKIEEMPENTVKEIHKKEEEYKEFVKDFQL
;
A
#
# COMPACT_ATOMS: atom_id res chain seq x y z
N MET A 1 20.32 -4.22 -19.40
CA MET A 1 20.77 -2.82 -19.55
C MET A 1 19.63 -1.79 -19.49
N ALA A 2 18.39 -2.16 -19.23
CA ALA A 2 17.24 -1.23 -19.28
C ALA A 2 16.72 -0.68 -17.94
N GLN A 3 17.38 -0.95 -16.82
CA GLN A 3 16.86 -0.62 -15.50
C GLN A 3 17.50 0.59 -14.80
N SER A 4 18.53 1.21 -15.35
CA SER A 4 19.14 2.42 -14.76
C SER A 4 18.55 3.73 -15.29
N THR A 5 17.67 3.67 -16.27
CA THR A 5 17.23 4.83 -17.05
C THR A 5 16.10 5.64 -16.43
N LEU A 6 15.48 5.19 -15.34
CA LEU A 6 14.23 5.77 -14.84
C LEU A 6 14.34 6.49 -13.48
N LYS A 7 15.53 6.90 -13.06
CA LYS A 7 15.78 7.62 -11.79
C LYS A 7 15.12 9.00 -11.66
N ASN A 8 14.53 9.55 -12.73
CA ASN A 8 14.05 10.93 -12.75
C ASN A 8 12.52 11.04 -12.81
N TYR A 9 11.77 9.97 -12.57
CA TYR A 9 10.33 10.03 -12.39
C TYR A 9 9.84 9.09 -11.28
N SER A 10 8.75 9.47 -10.61
CA SER A 10 7.97 8.66 -9.68
C SER A 10 6.57 8.47 -10.23
N ASN A 11 5.96 7.31 -10.04
CA ASN A 11 4.67 7.00 -10.62
C ASN A 11 3.90 5.97 -9.81
N ASN A 12 2.66 6.31 -9.47
CA ASN A 12 1.62 5.40 -8.98
C ASN A 12 0.26 5.67 -9.66
N LEU A 13 0.24 6.57 -10.66
CA LEU A 13 -0.95 6.88 -11.47
C LEU A 13 -1.12 5.90 -12.64
N PHE A 14 -0.04 5.56 -13.33
CA PHE A 14 -0.04 4.64 -14.46
C PHE A 14 0.65 3.33 -14.12
N SER A 15 0.30 2.24 -14.81
CA SER A 15 1.05 0.99 -14.68
C SER A 15 2.51 1.16 -15.09
N ASN A 16 3.41 0.75 -14.21
CA ASN A 16 4.84 0.73 -14.51
C ASN A 16 5.18 -0.22 -15.66
N HIS A 17 4.45 -1.34 -15.79
CA HIS A 17 4.59 -2.22 -16.94
C HIS A 17 4.26 -1.49 -18.25
N PHE A 18 3.15 -0.74 -18.28
CA PHE A 18 2.79 0.02 -19.48
C PHE A 18 3.88 1.05 -19.82
N LEU A 19 4.33 1.84 -18.85
CA LEU A 19 5.35 2.86 -19.07
C LEU A 19 6.70 2.29 -19.53
N LYS A 20 7.12 1.13 -19.00
CA LYS A 20 8.40 0.51 -19.33
C LYS A 20 8.40 -0.30 -20.62
N GLU A 21 7.30 -1.02 -20.88
CA GLU A 21 7.25 -2.07 -21.90
C GLU A 21 6.31 -1.76 -23.07
N ARG A 22 5.28 -0.92 -22.90
CA ARG A 22 4.21 -0.71 -23.88
C ARG A 22 4.18 0.70 -24.49
N ILE A 23 4.55 1.73 -23.76
CA ILE A 23 4.49 3.11 -24.25
C ILE A 23 5.35 3.30 -25.51
N GLN A 24 6.44 2.53 -25.63
CA GLN A 24 7.36 2.57 -26.78
C GLN A 24 6.72 2.06 -28.09
N ASP A 25 5.68 1.26 -27.98
CA ASP A 25 4.95 0.69 -29.13
C ASP A 25 3.88 1.66 -29.66
N THR A 26 3.68 2.82 -29.00
CA THR A 26 2.68 3.82 -29.40
C THR A 26 3.15 4.68 -30.59
N GLU A 27 2.21 5.16 -31.40
CA GLU A 27 2.50 6.10 -32.49
C GLU A 27 3.09 7.40 -31.95
N GLU A 28 2.61 7.84 -30.79
CA GLU A 28 3.05 9.06 -30.12
C GLU A 28 4.53 8.98 -29.75
N TRP A 29 5.03 7.81 -29.35
CA TRP A 29 6.44 7.59 -29.06
C TRP A 29 7.31 7.71 -30.31
N SER A 30 6.88 7.14 -31.42
CA SER A 30 7.65 7.08 -32.67
C SER A 30 7.56 8.36 -33.51
N SER A 31 6.51 9.17 -33.34
CA SER A 31 6.22 10.33 -34.19
C SER A 31 6.97 11.60 -33.78
N VAL A 32 7.61 11.64 -32.62
CA VAL A 32 8.25 12.84 -32.05
C VAL A 32 9.76 12.82 -32.22
N ASN A 33 10.34 13.93 -32.68
CA ASN A 33 11.79 14.14 -32.63
C ASN A 33 12.19 14.62 -31.21
N PHE A 34 12.37 13.70 -30.30
CA PHE A 34 12.70 13.98 -28.90
C PHE A 34 14.06 14.65 -28.72
N GLU A 35 15.04 14.37 -29.58
CA GLU A 35 16.35 14.99 -29.54
C GLU A 35 16.24 16.51 -29.73
N LYS A 36 15.45 16.92 -30.72
CA LYS A 36 15.20 18.34 -30.97
C LYS A 36 14.42 18.97 -29.83
N LYS A 37 13.36 18.33 -29.37
CA LYS A 37 12.54 18.81 -28.25
C LYS A 37 13.38 18.97 -26.98
N PHE A 38 14.23 18.01 -26.67
CA PHE A 38 15.15 18.13 -25.54
C PHE A 38 16.01 19.38 -25.60
N GLU A 39 16.57 19.69 -26.79
CA GLU A 39 17.40 20.90 -26.98
C GLU A 39 16.56 22.19 -26.80
N ASP A 40 15.34 22.23 -27.32
CA ASP A 40 14.43 23.38 -27.17
C ASP A 40 14.15 23.65 -25.67
N PHE A 41 13.84 22.62 -24.86
CA PHE A 41 13.62 22.76 -23.42
C PHE A 41 14.91 23.07 -22.65
N LYS A 42 16.02 22.48 -23.07
CA LYS A 42 17.31 22.76 -22.46
C LYS A 42 17.74 24.22 -22.68
N GLU A 43 17.43 24.82 -23.84
CA GLU A 43 17.68 26.25 -24.10
C GLU A 43 16.85 27.12 -23.12
N ILE A 44 15.58 26.79 -22.87
CA ILE A 44 14.74 27.47 -21.88
C ILE A 44 15.39 27.40 -20.49
N TYR A 45 15.84 26.22 -20.08
CA TYR A 45 16.50 26.03 -18.77
C TYR A 45 17.80 26.80 -18.67
N ASP A 46 18.71 26.63 -19.64
CA ASP A 46 20.04 27.26 -19.66
C ASP A 46 19.97 28.78 -19.66
N LYS A 47 18.97 29.37 -20.34
CA LYS A 47 18.72 30.82 -20.36
C LYS A 47 18.29 31.34 -18.97
N ASN A 48 17.57 30.55 -18.19
CA ASN A 48 16.97 30.98 -16.93
C ASN A 48 17.70 30.45 -15.68
N LYS A 49 18.56 29.41 -15.78
CA LYS A 49 19.20 28.75 -14.62
C LYS A 49 19.94 29.70 -13.68
N GLY A 50 20.49 30.83 -14.19
CA GLY A 50 21.16 31.84 -13.36
C GLY A 50 20.20 32.64 -12.47
N PHE A 51 18.92 32.61 -12.74
CA PHE A 51 17.85 33.24 -11.96
C PHE A 51 17.09 32.22 -11.08
N LEU A 52 17.10 30.94 -11.47
CA LEU A 52 16.43 29.86 -10.74
C LEU A 52 17.18 29.65 -9.42
N SER A 53 16.64 30.16 -8.35
CA SER A 53 17.23 30.11 -7.00
C SER A 53 16.16 30.11 -5.93
N ASN A 54 16.57 29.79 -4.72
CA ASN A 54 15.72 29.73 -3.54
C ASN A 54 15.02 31.04 -3.14
N LYS A 55 15.27 32.11 -3.88
CA LYS A 55 14.68 33.43 -3.61
C LYS A 55 13.55 33.79 -4.57
N LEU A 56 13.25 32.95 -5.56
CA LEU A 56 12.13 33.18 -6.46
C LEU A 56 10.81 32.93 -5.73
N ASN A 57 9.93 33.92 -5.79
CA ASN A 57 8.54 33.72 -5.43
C ASN A 57 7.78 32.98 -6.54
N GLU A 58 6.52 32.66 -6.31
CA GLU A 58 5.66 31.93 -7.22
C GLU A 58 5.49 32.64 -8.57
N ASP A 59 5.08 33.90 -8.59
CA ASP A 59 4.92 34.71 -9.81
C ASP A 59 6.21 34.76 -10.65
N GLN A 60 7.37 34.84 -9.99
CA GLN A 60 8.65 34.85 -10.67
C GLN A 60 9.00 33.49 -11.27
N THR A 61 8.65 32.40 -10.58
CA THR A 61 8.85 31.04 -11.05
C THR A 61 7.97 30.75 -12.26
N GLN A 62 6.69 31.14 -12.19
CA GLN A 62 5.74 31.05 -13.28
C GLN A 62 6.29 31.79 -14.53
N ASN A 63 6.48 33.08 -14.44
CA ASN A 63 6.83 33.92 -15.58
C ASN A 63 8.18 33.55 -16.20
N LYS A 64 9.17 33.12 -15.39
CA LYS A 64 10.53 32.86 -15.89
C LYS A 64 10.75 31.46 -16.41
N PHE A 65 10.02 30.48 -15.88
CA PHE A 65 10.27 29.08 -16.24
C PHE A 65 9.01 28.30 -16.58
N ILE A 66 7.99 28.29 -15.72
CA ILE A 66 6.81 27.45 -15.94
C ILE A 66 6.05 27.85 -17.21
N ASP A 67 5.73 29.14 -17.39
CA ASP A 67 5.05 29.64 -18.58
C ASP A 67 5.81 29.37 -19.91
N PRO A 68 7.13 29.60 -19.99
CA PRO A 68 7.93 29.19 -21.16
C PRO A 68 7.87 27.67 -21.43
N VAL A 69 7.91 26.84 -20.41
CA VAL A 69 7.80 25.38 -20.53
C VAL A 69 6.41 24.98 -21.03
N LEU A 70 5.34 25.51 -20.44
CA LEU A 70 3.96 25.24 -20.86
C LEU A 70 3.70 25.67 -22.32
N LYS A 71 4.26 26.79 -22.75
CA LYS A 71 4.18 27.26 -24.17
C LYS A 71 4.91 26.29 -25.11
N GLU A 72 6.09 25.80 -24.73
CA GLU A 72 6.84 24.84 -25.55
C GLU A 72 6.14 23.46 -25.59
N LEU A 73 5.39 23.09 -24.53
CA LEU A 73 4.49 21.93 -24.49
C LEU A 73 3.23 22.15 -25.36
N GLY A 74 2.99 23.38 -25.83
CA GLY A 74 1.87 23.74 -26.71
C GLY A 74 0.59 24.10 -25.97
N HIS A 75 0.63 24.26 -24.65
CA HIS A 75 -0.53 24.69 -23.87
C HIS A 75 -0.87 26.15 -24.11
N GLU A 76 -2.16 26.43 -24.13
CA GLU A 76 -2.74 27.76 -24.12
C GLU A 76 -3.67 27.86 -22.90
N TRP A 77 -3.57 28.98 -22.20
CA TRP A 77 -4.43 29.27 -21.05
C TRP A 77 -4.85 30.74 -21.07
N THR A 78 -5.95 31.06 -20.44
CA THR A 78 -6.37 32.43 -20.28
C THR A 78 -5.73 33.04 -19.04
N PRO A 79 -5.20 34.28 -19.09
CA PRO A 79 -4.67 34.97 -17.91
C PRO A 79 -5.70 35.21 -16.80
N GLU A 80 -6.97 35.02 -17.10
CA GLU A 80 -8.11 35.23 -16.21
C GLU A 80 -8.51 33.98 -15.40
N ALA A 81 -7.82 32.86 -15.56
CA ALA A 81 -7.97 31.68 -14.71
C ALA A 81 -7.76 31.99 -13.20
N ARG A 82 -7.29 33.17 -12.88
CA ARG A 82 -7.19 33.74 -11.54
C ARG A 82 -8.52 34.17 -10.91
N ARG A 83 -9.66 33.88 -11.53
CA ARG A 83 -10.97 34.23 -10.98
C ARG A 83 -11.46 33.21 -9.96
N LYS A 84 -12.07 33.76 -8.89
CA LYS A 84 -12.57 33.04 -7.73
C LYS A 84 -13.63 32.01 -8.10
N VAL A 85 -13.37 30.74 -7.87
CA VAL A 85 -14.38 29.69 -7.86
C VAL A 85 -14.93 29.57 -6.43
N GLY A 86 -16.16 30.00 -6.22
CA GLY A 86 -16.78 29.94 -4.91
C GLY A 86 -17.12 28.50 -4.52
N SER A 87 -16.46 27.98 -3.48
CA SER A 87 -16.86 26.73 -2.82
C SER A 87 -17.65 27.04 -1.55
N GLN A 88 -18.75 26.33 -1.33
CA GLN A 88 -19.64 26.54 -0.18
C GLN A 88 -19.18 25.88 1.12
N SER A 89 -18.06 25.16 1.15
CA SER A 89 -17.51 24.66 2.40
C SER A 89 -16.41 25.60 2.90
N ASN A 90 -16.60 26.19 4.05
CA ASN A 90 -15.67 27.02 4.82
C ASN A 90 -15.21 28.36 4.24
N GLY A 91 -15.87 28.93 3.22
CA GLY A 91 -15.60 30.29 2.74
C GLY A 91 -14.25 30.49 2.05
N LYS A 92 -13.46 29.44 1.83
CA LYS A 92 -12.23 29.50 1.04
C LYS A 92 -12.56 29.45 -0.45
N THR A 93 -11.99 30.36 -1.22
CA THR A 93 -12.16 30.44 -2.66
C THR A 93 -11.05 29.64 -3.32
N LEU A 94 -11.40 28.71 -4.23
CA LEU A 94 -10.45 27.93 -5.02
C LEU A 94 -10.00 28.77 -6.23
N ASN A 95 -8.70 28.95 -6.42
CA ASN A 95 -8.12 29.71 -7.52
C ASN A 95 -6.95 28.95 -8.13
N PRO A 96 -7.17 27.98 -9.04
CA PRO A 96 -6.07 27.40 -9.79
C PRO A 96 -5.38 28.47 -10.66
N ASP A 97 -4.06 28.39 -10.78
CA ASP A 97 -3.27 29.35 -11.57
C ASP A 97 -3.52 29.21 -13.07
N TYR A 98 -3.85 28.01 -13.52
CA TYR A 98 -4.05 27.68 -14.93
C TYR A 98 -5.36 26.90 -15.12
N ALA A 99 -6.15 27.32 -16.11
CA ALA A 99 -7.18 26.51 -16.72
C ALA A 99 -6.84 26.31 -18.19
N PHE A 100 -6.60 25.06 -18.59
CA PHE A 100 -6.21 24.69 -19.93
C PHE A 100 -7.45 24.37 -20.76
N LEU A 101 -7.89 25.33 -21.61
CA LEU A 101 -9.11 25.22 -22.40
C LEU A 101 -8.80 24.91 -23.87
N GLY A 102 -9.66 24.11 -24.50
CA GLY A 102 -9.61 23.92 -25.95
C GLY A 102 -10.00 25.20 -26.72
N MET A 103 -9.38 25.43 -27.90
CA MET A 103 -9.58 26.65 -28.69
C MET A 103 -11.04 27.02 -28.99
N GLU A 104 -11.91 26.04 -29.15
CA GLU A 104 -13.32 26.27 -29.52
C GLU A 104 -14.14 26.85 -28.37
N LYS A 105 -13.76 26.63 -27.12
CA LYS A 105 -14.49 27.11 -25.95
C LYS A 105 -14.03 28.46 -25.39
N GLN A 106 -12.86 28.93 -25.75
CA GLN A 106 -12.34 30.25 -25.32
C GLN A 106 -13.15 31.43 -25.84
N LEU A 107 -13.96 31.22 -26.87
CA LEU A 107 -14.72 32.29 -27.56
C LEU A 107 -16.17 32.50 -27.04
N ASP A 108 -16.70 31.54 -26.28
CA ASP A 108 -18.14 31.55 -25.91
C ASP A 108 -18.43 31.80 -24.41
N ILE A 109 -17.41 32.01 -23.59
CA ILE A 109 -17.61 32.18 -22.14
C ILE A 109 -17.98 33.64 -21.84
N HIS A 110 -19.25 33.89 -21.61
CA HIS A 110 -19.74 35.17 -21.11
C HIS A 110 -19.45 35.33 -19.60
N GLU A 111 -19.14 36.57 -19.20
CA GLU A 111 -18.67 36.96 -17.84
C GLU A 111 -19.61 36.61 -16.67
N ASP A 112 -20.81 36.11 -16.91
CA ASP A 112 -21.85 35.94 -15.89
C ASP A 112 -22.02 34.50 -15.34
N ASP A 113 -21.38 33.46 -15.94
CA ASP A 113 -21.53 32.07 -15.49
C ASP A 113 -20.22 31.51 -14.92
N GLU A 114 -19.97 31.78 -13.64
CA GLU A 114 -18.78 31.26 -12.92
C GLU A 114 -18.68 29.71 -12.89
N LYS A 115 -19.84 29.03 -13.01
CA LYS A 115 -19.91 27.56 -13.00
C LYS A 115 -19.48 26.92 -14.32
N ASP A 116 -19.70 27.58 -15.43
CA ASP A 116 -19.42 27.05 -16.78
C ASP A 116 -17.97 27.30 -17.24
N TYR A 117 -17.20 28.13 -16.51
CA TYR A 117 -15.83 28.50 -16.91
C TYR A 117 -14.87 27.32 -16.94
N PHE A 118 -14.99 26.39 -15.99
CA PHE A 118 -14.15 25.20 -15.90
C PHE A 118 -14.73 23.96 -16.59
N ASP A 119 -16.03 23.97 -16.93
CA ASP A 119 -16.74 22.86 -17.59
C ASP A 119 -16.19 22.47 -18.99
N GLY A 120 -15.08 23.02 -19.38
CA GLY A 120 -14.43 22.71 -20.65
C GLY A 120 -12.93 22.71 -20.58
N ALA A 121 -12.39 22.83 -19.36
CA ALA A 121 -10.97 22.64 -19.13
C ALA A 121 -10.62 21.15 -19.24
N TYR A 122 -9.67 20.82 -20.11
CA TYR A 122 -9.14 19.47 -20.20
C TYR A 122 -8.14 19.20 -19.07
N ALA A 123 -7.58 20.23 -18.46
CA ALA A 123 -6.76 20.16 -17.27
C ALA A 123 -6.77 21.49 -16.53
N ILE A 124 -6.52 21.43 -15.22
CA ILE A 124 -6.22 22.59 -14.39
C ILE A 124 -4.77 22.52 -13.93
N GLY A 125 -4.19 23.66 -13.55
CA GLY A 125 -2.81 23.69 -13.10
C GLY A 125 -2.61 24.62 -11.92
N ASP A 126 -1.68 24.24 -11.05
CA ASP A 126 -1.25 25.02 -9.90
C ASP A 126 0.27 25.09 -9.85
N ALA A 127 0.79 26.30 -9.74
CA ALA A 127 2.21 26.56 -9.72
C ALA A 127 2.68 26.96 -8.33
N LYS A 128 3.89 26.58 -8.00
CA LYS A 128 4.53 26.92 -6.73
C LYS A 128 5.90 27.55 -6.93
N ALA A 129 6.37 28.25 -5.91
CA ALA A 129 7.71 28.82 -5.92
C ALA A 129 8.77 27.74 -6.11
N TRP A 130 9.89 28.08 -6.79
CA TRP A 130 10.95 27.14 -7.21
C TRP A 130 11.44 26.14 -6.16
N ASN A 131 11.44 26.54 -4.89
CA ASN A 131 11.89 25.69 -3.79
C ASN A 131 10.78 25.19 -2.87
N ARG A 132 9.54 25.43 -3.23
CA ARG A 132 8.42 24.89 -2.48
C ARG A 132 8.38 23.38 -2.62
N THR A 133 8.38 22.65 -1.51
CA THR A 133 8.05 21.22 -1.51
C THR A 133 6.59 21.04 -1.91
N LEU A 134 6.28 19.96 -2.61
CA LEU A 134 4.93 19.72 -3.11
C LEU A 134 4.07 18.89 -2.14
N ASP A 135 4.70 18.29 -1.10
CA ASP A 135 4.06 17.35 -0.16
C ASP A 135 3.98 17.89 1.27
N LYS A 136 4.39 19.12 1.50
CA LYS A 136 4.42 19.69 2.87
C LYS A 136 3.77 21.06 2.91
N SER A 137 3.06 21.29 3.99
CA SER A 137 2.53 22.60 4.35
C SER A 137 3.67 23.62 4.59
N SER A 138 3.37 24.89 4.52
CA SER A 138 4.28 25.96 4.88
C SER A 138 3.53 27.09 5.61
N GLN A 139 4.14 28.26 5.70
CA GLN A 139 3.57 29.43 6.42
C GLN A 139 2.15 29.84 5.99
N ASP A 140 1.70 29.38 4.83
CA ASP A 140 0.32 29.55 4.34
C ASP A 140 -0.64 28.43 4.81
N HIS A 141 -0.12 27.45 5.57
CA HIS A 141 -0.84 26.27 6.06
C HIS A 141 -1.51 25.45 4.96
N THR A 142 -0.95 25.49 3.74
CA THR A 142 -1.45 24.71 2.61
C THR A 142 -0.44 23.67 2.15
N ASN A 143 -0.88 22.44 1.97
CA ASN A 143 -0.13 21.39 1.30
C ASN A 143 -0.47 21.44 -0.21
N PRO A 144 0.52 21.67 -1.10
CA PRO A 144 0.24 21.80 -2.53
C PRO A 144 -0.41 20.58 -3.19
N ALA A 145 -0.05 19.35 -2.77
CA ALA A 145 -0.65 18.13 -3.29
C ALA A 145 -2.15 18.07 -2.96
N PHE A 146 -2.54 18.40 -1.73
CA PHE A 146 -3.94 18.50 -1.33
C PHE A 146 -4.66 19.67 -1.99
N GLN A 147 -3.97 20.75 -2.27
CA GLN A 147 -4.56 21.89 -2.98
C GLN A 147 -4.96 21.52 -4.41
N ILE A 148 -4.08 20.90 -5.18
CA ILE A 148 -4.40 20.47 -6.56
C ILE A 148 -5.45 19.35 -6.57
N TYR A 149 -5.37 18.39 -5.64
CA TYR A 149 -6.37 17.36 -5.43
C TYR A 149 -7.76 17.97 -5.26
N ASN A 150 -7.92 18.92 -4.33
CA ASN A 150 -9.20 19.63 -4.10
C ASN A 150 -9.67 20.40 -5.35
N TYR A 151 -8.75 20.91 -6.17
CA TYR A 151 -9.12 21.58 -7.42
C TYR A 151 -9.66 20.58 -8.44
N VAL A 152 -8.97 19.44 -8.63
CA VAL A 152 -9.38 18.37 -9.54
C VAL A 152 -10.75 17.84 -9.16
N ASP A 153 -10.94 17.48 -7.90
CA ASP A 153 -12.20 16.91 -7.38
C ASP A 153 -13.38 17.90 -7.53
N ARG A 154 -13.23 19.10 -6.99
CA ARG A 154 -14.35 20.07 -6.93
C ARG A 154 -14.71 20.67 -8.29
N LEU A 155 -13.74 20.83 -9.18
CA LEU A 155 -13.96 21.32 -10.53
C LEU A 155 -14.28 20.20 -11.52
N ARG A 156 -14.13 18.93 -11.11
CA ARG A 156 -14.28 17.73 -11.94
C ARG A 156 -13.47 17.84 -13.23
N ALA A 157 -12.23 18.34 -13.11
CA ALA A 157 -11.32 18.43 -14.23
C ALA A 157 -10.65 17.07 -14.45
N ASP A 158 -10.67 16.55 -15.68
CA ASP A 158 -10.09 15.23 -15.98
C ASP A 158 -8.66 15.07 -15.48
N TRP A 159 -7.88 16.15 -15.53
CA TRP A 159 -6.47 16.16 -15.15
C TRP A 159 -6.06 17.40 -14.34
N GLY A 160 -5.11 17.20 -13.41
CA GLY A 160 -4.46 18.28 -12.65
C GLY A 160 -2.96 18.29 -12.86
N ILE A 161 -2.35 19.48 -13.06
CA ILE A 161 -0.90 19.66 -13.16
C ILE A 161 -0.43 20.48 -11.97
N LEU A 162 0.42 19.92 -11.12
CA LEU A 162 1.11 20.63 -10.04
C LEU A 162 2.59 20.75 -10.35
N THR A 163 3.13 21.97 -10.24
CA THR A 163 4.57 22.16 -10.48
C THR A 163 5.17 23.31 -9.68
N ASN A 164 6.42 23.13 -9.25
CA ASN A 164 7.29 24.20 -8.75
C ASN A 164 8.38 24.58 -9.79
N GLY A 165 8.20 24.14 -11.04
CA GLY A 165 9.17 24.29 -12.11
C GLY A 165 10.25 23.21 -12.15
N LYS A 166 10.70 22.68 -10.99
CA LYS A 166 11.63 21.54 -10.92
C LYS A 166 10.88 20.25 -11.16
N LYS A 167 9.90 19.99 -10.32
CA LYS A 167 9.04 18.82 -10.33
C LYS A 167 7.73 19.14 -11.00
N TRP A 168 7.26 18.21 -11.80
CA TRP A 168 6.02 18.27 -12.54
C TRP A 168 5.20 17.04 -12.22
N ARG A 169 4.00 17.23 -11.65
CA ARG A 169 3.06 16.17 -11.30
C ARG A 169 1.82 16.23 -12.13
N LEU A 170 1.31 15.07 -12.51
CA LEU A 170 0.02 14.87 -13.14
C LEU A 170 -0.88 14.08 -12.20
N TYR A 171 -2.08 14.59 -11.97
CA TYR A 171 -3.16 13.98 -11.22
C TYR A 171 -4.32 13.66 -12.15
N SER A 172 -5.14 12.65 -11.81
CA SER A 172 -6.35 12.27 -12.54
C SER A 172 -7.57 12.42 -11.66
N TYR A 173 -8.71 12.82 -12.24
CA TYR A 173 -10.00 12.81 -11.55
C TYR A 173 -10.49 11.38 -11.26
N GLU A 174 -10.22 10.43 -12.15
CA GLU A 174 -10.64 9.02 -12.01
C GLU A 174 -10.00 8.32 -10.80
N LYS A 175 -8.76 8.69 -10.45
CA LYS A 175 -8.06 8.28 -9.23
C LYS A 175 -7.71 9.53 -8.44
N CYS A 176 -8.72 10.19 -7.90
CA CYS A 176 -8.54 11.45 -7.23
C CYS A 176 -8.05 11.24 -5.79
N ALA A 177 -6.74 11.23 -5.61
CA ALA A 177 -6.06 11.17 -4.32
C ALA A 177 -4.81 12.05 -4.34
N ALA A 178 -4.44 12.62 -3.19
CA ALA A 178 -3.32 13.56 -3.12
C ALA A 178 -1.96 12.90 -3.29
N ASP A 179 -1.84 11.61 -3.01
CA ASP A 179 -0.63 10.79 -3.13
C ASP A 179 -0.56 9.96 -4.42
N ILE A 180 -1.63 10.00 -5.27
CA ILE A 180 -1.65 9.29 -6.56
C ILE A 180 -1.35 10.25 -7.71
N TYR A 181 -0.13 10.19 -8.21
CA TYR A 181 0.33 11.05 -9.29
C TYR A 181 1.44 10.42 -10.13
N PHE A 182 1.70 11.01 -11.29
CA PHE A 182 2.92 10.81 -12.07
C PHE A 182 3.81 12.03 -11.93
N GLU A 183 5.05 11.88 -11.43
CA GLU A 183 6.00 12.99 -11.21
C GLU A 183 7.25 12.84 -12.06
N VAL A 184 7.74 13.96 -12.61
CA VAL A 184 9.05 14.04 -13.29
C VAL A 184 9.88 15.18 -12.71
N ASP A 185 11.15 14.92 -12.41
CA ASP A 185 12.14 15.95 -12.07
C ASP A 185 12.77 16.53 -13.34
N LEU A 186 12.14 17.61 -13.85
CA LEU A 186 12.59 18.29 -15.07
C LEU A 186 13.94 19.00 -14.87
N GLU A 187 14.23 19.52 -13.67
CA GLU A 187 15.53 20.15 -13.38
C GLU A 187 16.65 19.11 -13.47
N ALA A 188 16.50 17.95 -12.85
CA ALA A 188 17.49 16.88 -12.91
C ALA A 188 17.75 16.39 -14.34
N ILE A 189 16.69 16.34 -15.17
CA ILE A 189 16.79 15.98 -16.59
C ILE A 189 17.55 17.02 -17.38
N LEU A 190 17.24 18.32 -17.24
CA LEU A 190 17.80 19.39 -18.06
C LEU A 190 19.15 19.92 -17.54
N ALA A 191 19.47 19.73 -16.24
CA ALA A 191 20.73 20.21 -15.66
C ALA A 191 21.96 19.45 -16.20
N GLY A 192 23.09 20.17 -16.33
CA GLY A 192 24.37 19.57 -16.71
C GLY A 192 24.46 19.13 -18.17
N LYS A 193 25.20 18.06 -18.44
CA LYS A 193 25.40 17.54 -19.79
C LYS A 193 24.22 16.64 -20.21
N LYS A 194 23.90 16.69 -21.49
CA LYS A 194 22.96 15.75 -22.13
C LYS A 194 23.57 14.35 -22.13
N THR A 195 22.78 13.37 -21.70
CA THR A 195 23.07 11.94 -21.77
C THR A 195 21.90 11.22 -22.41
N GLU A 196 22.11 10.00 -22.90
CA GLU A 196 21.02 9.17 -23.43
C GLU A 196 19.92 8.94 -22.39
N GLU A 197 20.30 8.68 -21.15
CA GLU A 197 19.38 8.49 -20.02
C GLU A 197 18.47 9.70 -19.80
N LYS A 198 19.03 10.92 -19.89
CA LYS A 198 18.25 12.15 -19.73
C LYS A 198 17.29 12.39 -20.88
N VAL A 199 17.68 12.05 -22.08
CA VAL A 199 16.79 12.11 -23.25
C VAL A 199 15.67 11.07 -23.10
N GLU A 200 15.97 9.89 -22.61
CA GLU A 200 14.97 8.86 -22.35
C GLU A 200 13.96 9.32 -21.28
N ALA A 201 14.43 9.83 -20.14
CA ALA A 201 13.55 10.38 -19.11
C ALA A 201 12.72 11.58 -19.63
N PHE A 202 13.31 12.41 -20.50
CA PHE A 202 12.61 13.53 -21.12
C PHE A 202 11.45 13.10 -22.03
N LYS A 203 11.52 11.92 -22.67
CA LYS A 203 10.42 11.41 -23.50
C LYS A 203 9.13 11.28 -22.68
N TYR A 204 9.22 10.73 -21.47
CA TYR A 204 8.06 10.60 -20.57
C TYR A 204 7.50 11.97 -20.19
N PHE A 205 8.37 12.92 -19.78
CA PHE A 205 7.93 14.26 -19.50
C PHE A 205 7.18 14.87 -20.69
N TYR A 206 7.79 14.87 -21.86
CA TYR A 206 7.21 15.50 -23.04
C TYR A 206 5.90 14.85 -23.48
N LEU A 207 5.86 13.51 -23.53
CA LEU A 207 4.66 12.77 -23.94
C LEU A 207 3.50 12.95 -22.96
N ILE A 208 3.76 13.01 -21.67
CA ILE A 208 2.70 13.11 -20.67
C ILE A 208 2.20 14.56 -20.55
N PHE A 209 3.10 15.53 -20.52
CA PHE A 209 2.72 16.92 -20.25
C PHE A 209 2.42 17.75 -21.50
N ARG A 210 2.64 17.29 -22.73
CA ARG A 210 2.30 18.06 -23.94
C ARG A 210 0.77 18.14 -24.16
N ARG A 211 0.28 19.27 -24.67
CA ARG A 211 -1.14 19.52 -24.95
C ARG A 211 -1.83 18.41 -25.74
N GLN A 212 -1.18 17.87 -26.78
CA GLN A 212 -1.77 16.82 -27.62
C GLN A 212 -2.12 15.54 -26.86
N SER A 213 -1.56 15.35 -25.69
CA SER A 213 -1.84 14.16 -24.87
C SER A 213 -3.16 14.24 -24.11
N TYR A 214 -3.70 15.46 -23.93
CA TYR A 214 -4.98 15.71 -23.26
C TYR A 214 -6.15 15.81 -24.22
N HIS A 215 -5.90 16.01 -25.51
CA HIS A 215 -6.96 16.30 -26.47
C HIS A 215 -6.72 15.62 -27.82
N SER A 216 -7.72 14.85 -28.30
CA SER A 216 -7.74 14.25 -29.63
C SER A 216 -9.19 14.13 -30.14
N GLU A 217 -9.38 13.89 -31.45
CA GLU A 217 -10.68 13.47 -31.98
C GLU A 217 -10.96 12.02 -31.50
N GLY A 218 -11.61 11.87 -30.35
CA GLY A 218 -11.85 10.62 -29.65
C GLY A 218 -11.12 10.57 -28.31
N ARG A 219 -10.68 9.39 -27.85
CA ARG A 219 -9.94 9.25 -26.61
C ARG A 219 -8.56 9.86 -26.71
N SER A 220 -8.19 10.66 -25.71
CA SER A 220 -6.87 11.27 -25.59
C SER A 220 -5.76 10.23 -25.35
N PHE A 221 -4.50 10.63 -25.51
CA PHE A 221 -3.38 9.74 -25.22
C PHE A 221 -3.31 9.36 -23.74
N LEU A 222 -3.58 10.31 -22.82
CA LEU A 222 -3.59 10.05 -21.38
C LEU A 222 -4.71 9.11 -20.99
N GLU A 223 -5.92 9.27 -21.54
CA GLU A 223 -7.03 8.35 -21.29
C GLU A 223 -6.72 6.91 -21.76
N LYS A 224 -6.06 6.78 -22.93
CA LYS A 224 -5.63 5.46 -23.42
C LYS A 224 -4.59 4.80 -22.50
N ILE A 225 -3.59 5.57 -22.02
CA ILE A 225 -2.59 5.03 -21.09
C ILE A 225 -3.25 4.65 -19.77
N TYR A 226 -4.14 5.49 -19.27
CA TYR A 226 -4.84 5.26 -18.02
C TYR A 226 -5.71 4.00 -18.09
N GLU A 227 -6.56 3.90 -19.12
CA GLU A 227 -7.39 2.71 -19.33
C GLU A 227 -6.55 1.44 -19.51
N ALA A 228 -5.46 1.50 -20.29
CA ALA A 228 -4.55 0.37 -20.44
C ALA A 228 -3.88 -0.01 -19.12
N SER A 229 -3.58 0.96 -18.26
CA SER A 229 -3.02 0.72 -16.93
C SER A 229 -4.03 0.06 -15.99
N VAL A 230 -5.27 0.53 -15.98
CA VAL A 230 -6.37 -0.06 -15.18
C VAL A 230 -6.64 -1.50 -15.62
N ASN A 231 -6.83 -1.73 -16.93
CA ASN A 231 -7.06 -3.08 -17.45
C ASN A 231 -5.89 -4.05 -17.15
N PHE A 232 -4.65 -3.53 -17.14
CA PHE A 232 -3.49 -4.34 -16.80
C PHE A 232 -3.49 -4.69 -15.30
N ALA A 233 -3.79 -3.73 -14.43
CA ALA A 233 -3.87 -3.95 -12.98
C ALA A 233 -4.98 -4.95 -12.64
N GLU A 234 -6.21 -4.77 -13.16
CA GLU A 234 -7.32 -5.71 -12.99
C GLU A 234 -6.95 -7.13 -13.46
N GLY A 235 -6.31 -7.23 -14.63
CA GLY A 235 -5.84 -8.53 -15.14
C GLY A 235 -4.68 -9.14 -14.35
N LEU A 236 -3.94 -8.36 -13.54
CA LEU A 236 -2.96 -8.87 -12.57
C LEU A 236 -3.64 -9.39 -11.31
N GLU A 237 -4.66 -8.69 -10.83
CA GLU A 237 -5.41 -9.06 -9.64
C GLU A 237 -6.12 -10.39 -9.82
N ASP A 238 -6.85 -10.57 -10.94
CA ASP A 238 -7.49 -11.83 -11.28
C ASP A 238 -6.49 -13.01 -11.39
N ASP A 239 -5.33 -12.76 -12.03
CA ASP A 239 -4.27 -13.78 -12.20
C ASP A 239 -3.59 -14.12 -10.86
N LEU A 240 -3.44 -13.15 -9.96
CA LEU A 240 -2.83 -13.35 -8.65
C LEU A 240 -3.76 -14.12 -7.70
N GLU A 241 -5.08 -13.87 -7.75
CA GLU A 241 -6.07 -14.59 -6.95
C GLU A 241 -5.94 -16.11 -7.13
N ASP A 242 -5.87 -16.58 -8.39
CA ASP A 242 -5.69 -18.00 -8.68
C ASP A 242 -4.31 -18.52 -8.22
N LYS A 243 -3.24 -17.77 -8.49
CA LYS A 243 -1.85 -18.21 -8.24
C LYS A 243 -1.45 -18.24 -6.77
N VAL A 244 -2.10 -17.44 -5.94
CA VAL A 244 -1.83 -17.43 -4.50
C VAL A 244 -2.21 -18.75 -3.85
N TYR A 245 -3.29 -19.39 -4.33
CA TYR A 245 -3.67 -20.73 -3.87
C TYR A 245 -2.62 -21.78 -4.26
N ASP A 246 -2.15 -21.73 -5.50
CA ASP A 246 -1.09 -22.62 -5.98
C ASP A 246 0.19 -22.41 -5.16
N ALA A 247 0.53 -21.14 -4.85
CA ALA A 247 1.70 -20.81 -4.02
C ALA A 247 1.59 -21.33 -2.58
N LEU A 248 0.39 -21.30 -1.99
CA LEU A 248 0.13 -21.88 -0.67
C LEU A 248 0.30 -23.38 -0.68
N GLU A 249 -0.23 -24.09 -1.69
CA GLU A 249 -0.08 -25.53 -1.84
C GLU A 249 1.39 -25.92 -1.99
N VAL A 250 2.13 -25.22 -2.84
CA VAL A 250 3.58 -25.41 -3.03
C VAL A 250 4.36 -25.16 -1.73
N ALA A 251 4.01 -24.11 -0.97
CA ALA A 251 4.67 -23.83 0.31
C ALA A 251 4.39 -24.92 1.34
N LEU A 252 3.13 -25.35 1.45
CA LEU A 252 2.71 -26.40 2.36
C LEU A 252 3.45 -27.72 2.09
N GLU A 253 3.43 -28.19 0.84
CA GLU A 253 4.16 -29.40 0.43
C GLU A 253 5.66 -29.26 0.68
N GLY A 254 6.22 -28.09 0.33
CA GLY A 254 7.63 -27.80 0.51
C GLY A 254 8.08 -27.92 1.97
N PHE A 255 7.30 -27.39 2.94
CA PHE A 255 7.62 -27.52 4.35
C PHE A 255 7.57 -28.99 4.83
N PHE A 256 6.57 -29.76 4.39
CA PHE A 256 6.50 -31.18 4.72
C PHE A 256 7.67 -31.99 4.18
N GLU A 257 8.02 -31.78 2.91
CA GLU A 257 9.10 -32.55 2.25
C GLU A 257 10.49 -32.14 2.73
N THR A 258 10.73 -30.83 2.89
CA THR A 258 12.06 -30.34 3.30
C THR A 258 12.43 -30.77 4.70
N ASN A 259 11.44 -30.86 5.62
CA ASN A 259 11.71 -31.05 7.04
C ASN A 259 11.26 -32.45 7.56
N ASP A 260 10.83 -33.35 6.67
CA ASP A 260 10.38 -34.73 6.98
C ASP A 260 9.33 -34.76 8.10
N ILE A 261 8.32 -33.84 8.01
CA ILE A 261 7.24 -33.71 9.00
C ILE A 261 6.15 -34.73 8.72
N GLU A 262 5.66 -35.41 9.75
CA GLU A 262 4.52 -36.34 9.62
C GLU A 262 3.22 -35.59 9.31
N LYS A 263 2.46 -36.01 8.31
CA LYS A 263 1.20 -35.38 7.86
C LYS A 263 0.00 -35.73 8.78
N THR A 264 0.12 -35.45 10.10
CA THR A 264 -1.00 -35.47 11.02
C THR A 264 -1.88 -34.23 10.86
N GLN A 265 -3.16 -34.27 11.25
CA GLN A 265 -4.03 -33.09 11.10
C GLN A 265 -3.50 -31.89 11.91
N GLU A 266 -2.96 -32.11 13.10
CA GLU A 266 -2.34 -31.07 13.95
C GLU A 266 -1.17 -30.41 13.24
N ASN A 267 -0.28 -31.21 12.63
CA ASN A 267 0.85 -30.69 11.85
C ASN A 267 0.38 -29.98 10.57
N ILE A 268 -0.66 -30.52 9.90
CA ILE A 268 -1.22 -29.87 8.71
C ILE A 268 -1.78 -28.48 9.05
N ASP A 269 -2.51 -28.34 10.14
CA ASP A 269 -3.05 -27.06 10.57
C ASP A 269 -1.94 -26.07 10.93
N LEU A 270 -0.92 -26.48 11.67
CA LEU A 270 0.26 -25.65 12.01
C LEU A 270 1.02 -25.23 10.77
N VAL A 271 1.38 -26.19 9.91
CA VAL A 271 2.16 -25.90 8.67
C VAL A 271 1.36 -25.02 7.71
N HIS A 272 0.04 -25.22 7.63
CA HIS A 272 -0.84 -24.36 6.83
C HIS A 272 -0.79 -22.91 7.32
N HIS A 273 -0.96 -22.67 8.62
CA HIS A 273 -0.88 -21.31 9.17
C HIS A 273 0.52 -20.70 9.00
N ALA A 274 1.57 -21.49 9.23
CA ALA A 274 2.95 -21.04 9.00
C ALA A 274 3.23 -20.71 7.52
N ALA A 275 2.70 -21.51 6.58
CA ALA A 275 2.80 -21.23 5.15
C ALA A 275 2.08 -19.93 4.76
N LEU A 276 0.91 -19.64 5.35
CA LEU A 276 0.24 -18.35 5.16
C LEU A 276 1.08 -17.19 5.65
N ILE A 277 1.67 -17.27 6.84
CA ILE A 277 2.57 -16.23 7.36
C ILE A 277 3.79 -16.08 6.46
N PHE A 278 4.38 -17.17 5.97
CA PHE A 278 5.47 -17.11 4.99
C PHE A 278 5.08 -16.37 3.71
N LEU A 279 3.88 -16.62 3.18
CA LEU A 279 3.36 -15.87 2.03
C LEU A 279 3.15 -14.40 2.37
N TYR A 280 2.61 -14.07 3.54
CA TYR A 280 2.43 -12.68 3.98
C TYR A 280 3.78 -11.94 4.09
N ARG A 281 4.81 -12.57 4.67
CA ARG A 281 6.18 -12.04 4.68
C ARG A 281 6.70 -11.78 3.27
N THR A 282 6.52 -12.75 2.38
CA THR A 282 6.97 -12.64 0.98
C THR A 282 6.31 -11.46 0.26
N LEU A 283 5.02 -11.27 0.45
CA LEU A 283 4.26 -10.21 -0.20
C LEU A 283 4.54 -8.84 0.36
N PHE A 284 4.70 -8.75 1.69
CA PHE A 284 5.20 -7.53 2.32
C PHE A 284 6.51 -7.08 1.68
N ILE A 285 7.45 -8.01 1.50
CA ILE A 285 8.76 -7.71 0.89
C ILE A 285 8.60 -7.32 -0.58
N LEU A 286 7.79 -8.04 -1.35
CA LEU A 286 7.53 -7.72 -2.75
C LEU A 286 6.93 -6.31 -2.91
N ASN A 287 6.01 -5.93 -2.02
CA ASN A 287 5.43 -4.60 -1.99
C ASN A 287 6.45 -3.54 -1.56
N ALA A 288 7.21 -3.79 -0.47
CA ALA A 288 8.24 -2.87 0.03
C ALA A 288 9.36 -2.63 -1.00
N GLU A 289 9.83 -3.68 -1.70
CA GLU A 289 10.79 -3.54 -2.80
C GLU A 289 10.22 -2.75 -3.97
N SER A 290 8.96 -2.94 -4.32
CA SER A 290 8.31 -2.23 -5.43
C SER A 290 8.10 -0.75 -5.13
N ARG A 291 7.94 -0.38 -3.86
CA ARG A 291 7.76 1.00 -3.39
C ARG A 291 9.08 1.71 -3.03
N ASP A 292 10.22 1.07 -3.29
CA ASP A 292 11.56 1.58 -2.96
C ASP A 292 11.77 1.84 -1.45
N LEU A 293 11.02 1.14 -0.60
CA LEU A 293 11.13 1.21 0.87
C LEU A 293 12.27 0.31 1.40
N LEU A 294 12.75 -0.61 0.59
CA LEU A 294 13.97 -1.39 0.79
C LEU A 294 15.03 -0.91 -0.22
N PRO A 295 16.33 -0.99 0.09
CA PRO A 295 17.40 -0.39 -0.70
C PRO A 295 17.67 -1.18 -2.00
N THR A 296 16.66 -1.29 -2.87
CA THR A 296 16.71 -2.06 -4.13
C THR A 296 17.73 -1.53 -5.13
N ASP A 297 18.14 -0.28 -5.01
CA ASP A 297 19.20 0.37 -5.81
C ASP A 297 20.61 -0.03 -5.35
N ASP A 298 20.77 -0.52 -4.10
CA ASP A 298 22.03 -0.96 -3.56
C ASP A 298 22.42 -2.34 -4.10
N GLU A 299 23.67 -2.48 -4.60
CA GLU A 299 24.14 -3.71 -5.21
C GLU A 299 24.33 -4.84 -4.16
N ALA A 300 24.76 -4.51 -2.94
CA ALA A 300 24.96 -5.50 -1.89
C ALA A 300 23.62 -6.03 -1.40
N TYR A 301 22.61 -5.16 -1.25
CA TYR A 301 21.24 -5.60 -0.96
C TYR A 301 20.71 -6.55 -2.04
N ARG A 302 20.78 -6.16 -3.30
CA ARG A 302 20.29 -7.00 -4.42
C ARG A 302 20.95 -8.37 -4.45
N GLN A 303 22.27 -8.44 -4.24
CA GLN A 303 23.01 -9.70 -4.32
C GLN A 303 22.83 -10.58 -3.08
N ALA A 304 22.70 -9.99 -1.89
CA ALA A 304 22.72 -10.73 -0.63
C ALA A 304 21.32 -11.02 -0.07
N PHE A 305 20.33 -10.10 -0.28
CA PHE A 305 19.04 -10.12 0.40
C PHE A 305 17.86 -10.11 -0.58
N GLY A 306 17.84 -9.16 -1.52
CA GLY A 306 16.66 -8.76 -2.27
C GLY A 306 16.01 -9.88 -3.09
N LEU A 307 14.67 -9.94 -3.05
CA LEU A 307 13.86 -10.80 -3.90
C LEU A 307 13.94 -10.38 -5.37
N THR A 308 14.23 -9.10 -5.64
CA THR A 308 14.38 -8.56 -7.00
C THR A 308 15.41 -9.33 -7.84
N GLN A 309 16.53 -9.78 -7.24
CA GLN A 309 17.51 -10.61 -7.96
C GLN A 309 16.94 -12.00 -8.27
N LEU A 310 16.27 -12.64 -7.32
CA LEU A 310 15.65 -13.95 -7.53
C LEU A 310 14.57 -13.90 -8.61
N LYS A 311 13.75 -12.84 -8.61
CA LYS A 311 12.74 -12.60 -9.67
C LYS A 311 13.37 -12.51 -11.06
N ARG A 312 14.51 -11.82 -11.19
CA ARG A 312 15.23 -11.71 -12.47
C ARG A 312 15.78 -13.07 -12.94
N MET A 313 16.44 -13.81 -12.04
CA MET A 313 16.94 -15.15 -12.36
C MET A 313 15.82 -16.09 -12.84
N ILE A 314 14.61 -15.98 -12.25
CA ILE A 314 13.43 -16.75 -12.67
C ILE A 314 12.97 -16.31 -14.08
N VAL A 315 12.97 -15.02 -14.37
CA VAL A 315 12.57 -14.48 -15.69
C VAL A 315 13.60 -14.78 -16.77
N ASP A 316 14.89 -14.76 -16.42
CA ASP A 316 16.01 -15.06 -17.32
C ASP A 316 16.23 -16.58 -17.48
N ASP A 317 15.40 -17.41 -16.83
CA ASP A 317 15.38 -18.87 -16.92
C ASP A 317 16.69 -19.55 -16.49
N GLU A 318 17.31 -19.03 -15.43
CA GLU A 318 18.52 -19.58 -14.81
C GLU A 318 18.17 -20.84 -13.97
N GLU A 319 17.72 -21.93 -14.64
CA GLU A 319 17.24 -23.14 -13.97
C GLU A 319 18.32 -23.90 -13.20
N ASP A 320 19.58 -23.83 -13.63
CA ASP A 320 20.70 -24.59 -13.06
C ASP A 320 21.38 -23.89 -11.86
N ASP A 321 20.87 -22.72 -11.42
CA ASP A 321 21.47 -22.00 -10.29
C ASP A 321 21.32 -22.80 -8.98
N PRO A 322 22.39 -22.92 -8.17
CA PRO A 322 22.35 -23.65 -6.90
C PRO A 322 21.29 -23.15 -5.89
N LEU A 323 20.85 -21.89 -6.02
CA LEU A 323 19.79 -21.33 -5.18
C LEU A 323 18.42 -21.98 -5.45
N PHE A 324 18.21 -22.55 -6.63
CA PHE A 324 16.91 -23.11 -7.05
C PHE A 324 16.89 -24.64 -7.07
N GLN A 325 17.84 -25.28 -6.43
CA GLN A 325 17.91 -26.72 -6.29
C GLN A 325 17.24 -27.22 -5.00
N ASP A 326 17.10 -28.53 -4.84
CA ASP A 326 16.58 -29.19 -3.63
C ASP A 326 17.60 -29.12 -2.49
N THR A 327 17.93 -27.91 -2.11
CA THR A 327 18.83 -27.55 -0.99
C THR A 327 18.28 -26.33 -0.25
N THR A 328 18.68 -26.13 0.99
CA THR A 328 18.25 -24.97 1.80
C THR A 328 19.10 -23.71 1.60
N VAL A 329 19.97 -23.68 0.58
CA VAL A 329 20.93 -22.58 0.35
C VAL A 329 20.21 -21.23 0.15
N ALA A 330 19.10 -21.20 -0.58
CA ALA A 330 18.32 -19.99 -0.78
C ALA A 330 17.69 -19.49 0.53
N TRP A 331 17.17 -20.41 1.34
CA TRP A 331 16.62 -20.08 2.67
C TRP A 331 17.71 -19.52 3.59
N ASP A 332 18.80 -20.29 3.80
CA ASP A 332 19.84 -19.94 4.76
C ASP A 332 20.62 -18.66 4.42
N ASN A 333 20.86 -18.42 3.13
CA ASN A 333 21.71 -17.32 2.69
C ASN A 333 20.93 -16.05 2.28
N ARG A 334 19.61 -16.13 2.08
CA ARG A 334 18.80 -14.99 1.64
C ARG A 334 17.57 -14.77 2.51
N LEU A 335 16.59 -15.66 2.48
CA LEU A 335 15.29 -15.41 3.10
C LEU A 335 15.38 -15.24 4.62
N SER A 336 16.09 -16.14 5.31
CA SER A 336 16.27 -16.04 6.77
C SER A 336 16.92 -14.70 7.15
N ARG A 337 18.00 -14.32 6.45
CA ARG A 337 18.70 -13.05 6.71
C ARG A 337 17.86 -11.82 6.35
N LEU A 338 17.04 -11.94 5.31
CA LEU A 338 16.14 -10.85 4.92
C LEU A 338 15.03 -10.65 5.96
N PHE A 339 14.46 -11.75 6.47
CA PHE A 339 13.45 -11.70 7.53
C PHE A 339 14.02 -11.10 8.82
N GLU A 340 15.19 -11.58 9.27
CA GLU A 340 15.92 -11.01 10.41
C GLU A 340 16.26 -9.53 10.20
N GLY A 341 16.73 -9.17 9.00
CA GLY A 341 17.07 -7.79 8.66
C GLY A 341 15.87 -6.85 8.61
N ILE A 342 14.68 -7.35 8.25
CA ILE A 342 13.44 -6.55 8.27
C ILE A 342 12.93 -6.40 9.70
N ASP A 343 13.06 -7.42 10.52
CA ASP A 343 12.64 -7.38 11.92
C ASP A 343 13.54 -6.45 12.74
N GLU A 344 14.83 -6.74 12.82
CA GLU A 344 15.79 -6.07 13.71
C GLU A 344 16.55 -4.90 13.05
N GLY A 345 16.49 -4.80 11.72
CA GLY A 345 17.35 -3.92 10.94
C GLY A 345 18.71 -4.54 10.64
N TYR A 346 19.35 -4.08 9.57
CA TYR A 346 20.65 -4.58 9.15
C TYR A 346 21.52 -3.48 8.57
N GLU A 347 22.73 -3.34 9.11
CA GLU A 347 23.76 -2.42 8.60
C GLU A 347 24.96 -3.23 8.09
N LEU A 348 25.32 -3.07 6.82
CA LEU A 348 26.54 -3.62 6.25
C LEU A 348 27.19 -2.62 5.29
N HIS A 349 28.27 -2.00 5.69
CA HIS A 349 29.00 -0.96 4.94
C HIS A 349 28.12 0.25 4.64
N GLU A 350 27.63 0.37 3.39
CA GLU A 350 26.74 1.43 2.93
C GLU A 350 25.30 0.94 2.77
N THR A 351 25.05 -0.36 2.95
CA THR A 351 23.72 -0.96 2.86
C THR A 351 23.05 -0.94 4.23
N GLU A 352 21.93 -0.28 4.32
CA GLU A 352 21.06 -0.26 5.49
C GLU A 352 19.68 -0.82 5.14
N ILE A 353 19.23 -1.84 5.88
CA ILE A 353 17.84 -2.29 5.87
C ILE A 353 17.23 -1.70 7.13
N PRO A 354 16.24 -0.80 7.01
CA PRO A 354 15.58 -0.26 8.19
C PRO A 354 14.81 -1.38 8.90
N ALA A 355 14.86 -1.36 10.24
CA ALA A 355 14.05 -2.26 11.03
C ALA A 355 12.58 -1.83 10.96
N TYR A 356 11.72 -2.74 10.50
CA TYR A 356 10.29 -2.48 10.45
C TYR A 356 9.54 -3.01 11.67
N ASN A 357 10.03 -4.11 12.28
CA ASN A 357 9.52 -4.69 13.55
C ASN A 357 7.99 -4.62 13.71
N GLY A 358 7.28 -5.50 13.06
CA GLY A 358 5.81 -5.51 13.07
C GLY A 358 5.16 -6.76 13.65
N GLY A 359 5.90 -7.61 14.37
CA GLY A 359 5.39 -8.89 14.87
C GLY A 359 5.21 -9.97 13.79
N LEU A 360 5.06 -9.58 12.52
CA LEU A 360 4.99 -10.52 11.39
C LEU A 360 6.30 -11.30 11.20
N PHE A 361 7.45 -10.66 11.46
CA PHE A 361 8.79 -11.23 11.30
C PHE A 361 9.40 -11.70 12.63
N ASP A 362 8.83 -11.31 13.78
CA ASP A 362 9.31 -11.73 15.12
C ASP A 362 9.18 -13.25 15.28
N GLU A 363 10.30 -13.94 15.43
CA GLU A 363 10.37 -15.40 15.58
C GLU A 363 9.71 -15.92 16.86
N GLU A 364 9.56 -15.09 17.88
CA GLU A 364 8.95 -15.44 19.17
C GLU A 364 7.43 -15.22 19.19
N ASN A 365 6.87 -14.59 18.15
CA ASN A 365 5.46 -14.23 18.07
C ASN A 365 4.59 -15.40 17.55
N GLY A 366 4.19 -16.30 18.44
CA GLY A 366 3.30 -17.45 18.15
C GLY A 366 4.02 -18.73 17.76
N GLU A 367 3.26 -19.81 17.59
CA GLU A 367 3.77 -21.13 17.24
C GLU A 367 4.18 -21.21 15.76
N GLU A 368 3.49 -20.47 14.90
CA GLU A 368 3.71 -20.42 13.46
C GLU A 368 5.05 -19.75 13.13
N ASN A 369 5.36 -18.63 13.79
CA ASN A 369 6.61 -17.93 13.60
C ASN A 369 7.79 -18.73 14.13
N LYS A 370 7.65 -19.43 15.28
CA LYS A 370 8.63 -20.39 15.77
C LYS A 370 8.85 -21.54 14.80
N PHE A 371 7.74 -22.05 14.22
CA PHE A 371 7.85 -23.06 13.18
C PHE A 371 8.69 -22.58 12.00
N LEU A 372 8.48 -21.35 11.51
CA LEU A 372 9.26 -20.77 10.41
C LEU A 372 10.73 -20.51 10.75
N ALA A 373 11.04 -20.23 12.02
CA ALA A 373 12.42 -20.09 12.50
C ALA A 373 13.17 -21.43 12.52
N GLU A 374 12.48 -22.53 12.86
CA GLU A 374 13.07 -23.86 13.00
C GLU A 374 13.07 -24.68 11.69
N ASN A 375 12.17 -24.39 10.75
CA ASN A 375 11.96 -25.16 9.53
C ASN A 375 12.28 -24.33 8.27
N LYS A 376 12.63 -25.00 7.19
CA LYS A 376 13.17 -24.38 5.97
C LYS A 376 12.43 -24.86 4.73
N LEU A 377 12.66 -24.19 3.61
CA LEU A 377 12.22 -24.62 2.28
C LEU A 377 13.41 -24.88 1.38
N TYR A 378 13.30 -25.89 0.51
CA TYR A 378 14.25 -26.05 -0.59
C TYR A 378 14.12 -24.91 -1.60
N GLY A 379 15.22 -24.60 -2.27
CA GLY A 379 15.29 -23.54 -3.28
C GLY A 379 14.34 -23.77 -4.46
N SER A 380 14.06 -25.02 -4.82
CA SER A 380 13.06 -25.38 -5.84
C SER A 380 11.65 -24.90 -5.49
N TYR A 381 11.22 -25.07 -4.25
CA TYR A 381 9.92 -24.56 -3.77
C TYR A 381 9.91 -23.04 -3.71
N ILE A 382 10.98 -22.41 -3.23
CA ILE A 382 11.11 -20.94 -3.20
C ILE A 382 11.02 -20.38 -4.62
N LYS A 383 11.67 -21.01 -5.60
CA LYS A 383 11.59 -20.63 -7.02
C LYS A 383 10.15 -20.63 -7.52
N GLU A 384 9.43 -21.74 -7.29
CA GLU A 384 8.06 -21.89 -7.80
C GLU A 384 7.10 -20.91 -7.12
N ILE A 385 7.22 -20.70 -5.79
CA ILE A 385 6.43 -19.70 -5.06
C ILE A 385 6.68 -18.28 -5.61
N LEU A 386 7.95 -17.90 -5.76
CA LEU A 386 8.28 -16.57 -6.31
C LEU A 386 7.84 -16.42 -7.76
N LYS A 387 7.92 -17.48 -8.57
CA LYS A 387 7.44 -17.49 -9.95
C LYS A 387 5.93 -17.26 -10.02
N LEU A 388 5.15 -17.90 -9.15
CA LEU A 388 3.70 -17.71 -9.05
C LEU A 388 3.36 -16.30 -8.60
N LEU A 389 3.96 -15.82 -7.51
CA LEU A 389 3.60 -14.54 -6.90
C LEU A 389 4.16 -13.31 -7.61
N SER A 390 5.35 -13.42 -8.23
CA SER A 390 6.06 -12.23 -8.72
C SER A 390 6.25 -12.14 -10.22
N THR A 391 5.70 -13.09 -10.98
CA THR A 391 5.87 -13.10 -12.46
C THR A 391 4.59 -13.46 -13.19
N LYS A 392 4.43 -12.91 -14.39
CA LYS A 392 3.34 -13.22 -15.33
C LYS A 392 3.91 -13.52 -16.70
N TYR A 393 3.27 -14.42 -17.45
CA TYR A 393 3.61 -14.66 -18.85
C TYR A 393 2.89 -13.67 -19.75
N ASP A 394 3.65 -12.88 -20.51
CA ASP A 394 3.13 -11.94 -21.50
C ASP A 394 2.98 -12.70 -22.83
N GLU A 395 1.75 -13.02 -23.22
CA GLU A 395 1.46 -13.79 -24.45
C GLU A 395 1.82 -13.03 -25.72
N GLU A 396 1.75 -11.68 -25.72
CA GLU A 396 2.07 -10.89 -26.90
C GLU A 396 3.57 -10.82 -27.17
N LYS A 397 4.37 -10.80 -26.12
CA LYS A 397 5.83 -10.75 -26.21
C LYS A 397 6.48 -12.13 -26.07
N GLU A 398 5.66 -13.17 -25.86
CA GLU A 398 6.09 -14.56 -25.66
C GLU A 398 7.21 -14.68 -24.61
N LYS A 399 7.12 -13.88 -23.54
CA LYS A 399 8.12 -13.87 -22.45
C LYS A 399 7.47 -13.73 -21.08
N ARG A 400 8.19 -14.18 -20.05
CA ARG A 400 7.81 -13.91 -18.67
C ARG A 400 8.22 -12.48 -18.27
N ILE A 401 7.36 -11.79 -17.54
CA ILE A 401 7.59 -10.44 -17.02
C ILE A 401 7.51 -10.45 -15.50
N ILE A 402 8.19 -9.52 -14.84
CA ILE A 402 8.09 -9.28 -13.40
C ILE A 402 6.84 -8.44 -13.13
N ILE A 403 6.04 -8.86 -12.15
CA ILE A 403 4.92 -8.09 -11.63
C ILE A 403 5.48 -6.96 -10.75
N ASP A 404 5.05 -5.74 -11.01
CA ASP A 404 5.33 -4.60 -10.15
C ASP A 404 4.16 -4.42 -9.16
N TYR A 405 4.41 -4.63 -7.88
CA TYR A 405 3.39 -4.54 -6.84
C TYR A 405 2.85 -3.12 -6.60
N LYS A 406 3.49 -2.09 -7.16
CA LYS A 406 2.90 -0.73 -7.24
C LYS A 406 1.65 -0.69 -8.13
N ASP A 407 1.56 -1.59 -9.11
CA ASP A 407 0.41 -1.68 -10.02
C ASP A 407 -0.82 -2.36 -9.35
N LEU A 408 -0.64 -2.97 -8.17
CA LEU A 408 -1.69 -3.66 -7.41
C LEU A 408 -2.24 -2.78 -6.29
N ASN A 409 -3.55 -2.72 -6.17
CA ASN A 409 -4.19 -2.04 -5.05
C ASN A 409 -4.01 -2.90 -3.76
N ILE A 410 -3.62 -2.26 -2.65
CA ILE A 410 -3.45 -2.92 -1.34
C ILE A 410 -4.74 -3.60 -0.91
N ARG A 411 -5.87 -2.99 -1.19
CA ARG A 411 -7.21 -3.49 -0.87
C ARG A 411 -7.51 -4.81 -1.58
N HIS A 412 -7.07 -4.96 -2.84
CA HIS A 412 -7.21 -6.21 -3.58
C HIS A 412 -6.30 -7.32 -3.05
N LEU A 413 -5.11 -6.98 -2.58
CA LEU A 413 -4.28 -7.94 -1.86
C LEU A 413 -5.05 -8.51 -0.65
N GLY A 414 -5.75 -7.66 0.12
CA GLY A 414 -6.62 -8.09 1.21
C GLY A 414 -7.67 -9.11 0.77
N SER A 415 -8.39 -8.85 -0.33
CA SER A 415 -9.45 -9.75 -0.84
C SER A 415 -8.93 -11.09 -1.34
N VAL A 416 -7.79 -11.08 -2.02
CA VAL A 416 -7.08 -12.31 -2.47
C VAL A 416 -6.76 -13.20 -1.27
N TYR A 417 -6.34 -12.62 -0.16
CA TYR A 417 -5.97 -13.36 1.05
C TYR A 417 -7.15 -13.80 1.89
N GLU A 418 -8.26 -13.07 1.89
CA GLU A 418 -9.49 -13.57 2.51
C GLU A 418 -9.94 -14.88 1.91
N GLY A 419 -9.79 -15.04 0.59
CA GLY A 419 -10.04 -16.30 -0.09
C GLY A 419 -9.19 -17.46 0.45
N LEU A 420 -7.91 -17.22 0.77
CA LEU A 420 -7.03 -18.26 1.35
C LEU A 420 -7.49 -18.76 2.72
N LEU A 421 -8.13 -17.90 3.52
CA LEU A 421 -8.62 -18.25 4.85
C LEU A 421 -9.81 -19.23 4.82
N GLU A 422 -10.44 -19.41 3.67
CA GLU A 422 -11.61 -20.29 3.51
C GLU A 422 -11.24 -21.76 3.28
N HIS A 423 -9.98 -22.05 2.99
CA HIS A 423 -9.54 -23.35 2.52
C HIS A 423 -8.81 -24.12 3.64
N LYS A 424 -9.13 -25.40 3.80
CA LYS A 424 -8.43 -26.31 4.71
C LYS A 424 -7.79 -27.44 3.94
N PHE A 425 -6.58 -27.77 4.35
CA PHE A 425 -5.88 -28.93 3.83
C PHE A 425 -6.16 -30.16 4.67
N LYS A 426 -6.25 -31.31 4.01
CA LYS A 426 -6.34 -32.63 4.65
C LYS A 426 -5.42 -33.60 3.93
N ALA A 427 -4.86 -34.56 4.67
CA ALA A 427 -4.21 -35.69 4.05
C ALA A 427 -5.28 -36.69 3.56
N ALA A 428 -5.12 -37.21 2.38
CA ALA A 428 -6.02 -38.24 1.85
C ALA A 428 -5.79 -39.56 2.57
N ASP A 429 -6.83 -40.06 3.23
CA ASP A 429 -6.85 -41.39 3.89
C ASP A 429 -6.85 -42.55 2.89
N GLN A 430 -7.21 -42.26 1.65
CA GLN A 430 -7.20 -43.15 0.49
C GLN A 430 -7.26 -42.32 -0.78
N ARG A 431 -7.07 -42.94 -1.95
CA ARG A 431 -7.21 -42.26 -3.25
C ARG A 431 -8.53 -41.53 -3.39
N LYS A 432 -8.48 -40.26 -3.80
CA LYS A 432 -9.68 -39.43 -4.01
C LYS A 432 -9.69 -38.81 -5.40
N ILE A 433 -10.89 -38.50 -5.88
CA ILE A 433 -11.13 -37.81 -7.16
C ILE A 433 -12.07 -36.63 -6.94
N LEU A 434 -11.79 -35.52 -7.59
CA LEU A 434 -12.62 -34.34 -7.58
C LEU A 434 -13.78 -34.50 -8.61
N LYS A 435 -15.01 -34.58 -8.13
CA LYS A 435 -16.22 -34.65 -8.96
C LYS A 435 -17.21 -33.56 -8.58
N LYS A 436 -17.50 -32.65 -9.52
CA LYS A 436 -18.44 -31.54 -9.34
C LYS A 436 -18.12 -30.65 -8.12
N GLY A 437 -16.81 -30.40 -7.91
CA GLY A 437 -16.36 -29.58 -6.80
C GLY A 437 -16.28 -30.28 -5.43
N GLU A 438 -16.51 -31.59 -5.37
CA GLU A 438 -16.41 -32.37 -4.13
C GLU A 438 -15.40 -33.52 -4.28
N TRP A 439 -14.51 -33.71 -3.30
CA TRP A 439 -13.61 -34.84 -3.22
C TRP A 439 -14.37 -36.09 -2.78
N LYS A 440 -14.23 -37.15 -3.53
CA LYS A 440 -14.89 -38.45 -3.30
C LYS A 440 -13.87 -39.57 -3.34
N ASP A 441 -14.06 -40.55 -2.47
CA ASP A 441 -13.22 -41.73 -2.43
C ASP A 441 -13.26 -42.47 -3.74
N PHE A 442 -12.09 -42.86 -4.24
CA PHE A 442 -11.96 -43.64 -5.44
C PHE A 442 -12.07 -45.14 -5.12
N SER A 443 -13.14 -45.78 -5.57
CA SER A 443 -13.26 -47.22 -5.38
C SER A 443 -12.50 -48.00 -6.46
N GLU A 444 -11.69 -49.00 -6.06
CA GLU A 444 -10.86 -49.84 -6.95
C GLU A 444 -11.63 -50.57 -8.05
N THR A 445 -12.95 -50.54 -8.04
CA THR A 445 -13.80 -51.14 -9.10
C THR A 445 -13.82 -50.30 -10.38
N ASN A 446 -13.35 -49.06 -10.36
CA ASN A 446 -13.22 -48.21 -11.54
C ASN A 446 -11.80 -48.30 -12.10
N LYS A 447 -11.62 -48.87 -13.29
CA LYS A 447 -10.33 -49.01 -13.98
C LYS A 447 -9.76 -47.72 -14.57
N ASP A 448 -10.28 -46.55 -14.22
CA ASP A 448 -10.05 -45.31 -14.95
C ASP A 448 -9.24 -44.29 -14.13
N TRP A 449 -8.48 -44.69 -13.08
CA TRP A 449 -7.65 -43.78 -12.31
C TRP A 449 -6.68 -42.96 -13.16
N GLU A 450 -5.98 -43.62 -14.07
CA GLU A 450 -5.00 -42.96 -14.96
C GLU A 450 -5.64 -42.01 -16.00
N ASN A 451 -6.96 -42.12 -16.21
CA ASN A 451 -7.69 -41.26 -17.14
C ASN A 451 -8.27 -40.00 -16.50
N PHE A 452 -8.15 -39.85 -15.17
CA PHE A 452 -8.49 -38.59 -14.50
C PHE A 452 -7.36 -37.58 -14.64
N ASP A 453 -7.73 -36.34 -14.84
CA ASP A 453 -6.85 -35.19 -14.82
C ASP A 453 -6.02 -35.21 -13.51
N GLU A 454 -4.72 -35.01 -13.61
CA GLU A 454 -3.82 -35.05 -12.44
C GLU A 454 -4.27 -34.04 -11.36
N ASN A 455 -4.72 -32.87 -11.74
CA ASN A 455 -5.25 -31.84 -10.84
C ASN A 455 -6.61 -32.19 -10.22
N LYS A 456 -7.20 -33.34 -10.57
CA LYS A 456 -8.51 -33.81 -10.05
C LYS A 456 -8.42 -35.17 -9.37
N ARG A 457 -7.23 -35.61 -9.01
CA ARG A 457 -6.98 -36.85 -8.29
C ARG A 457 -5.92 -36.65 -7.23
N VAL A 458 -6.03 -37.39 -6.13
CA VAL A 458 -5.09 -37.33 -4.99
C VAL A 458 -4.80 -38.78 -4.55
N GLU A 459 -3.54 -39.10 -4.40
CA GLU A 459 -3.11 -40.39 -3.88
C GLU A 459 -3.26 -40.45 -2.33
N GLU A 460 -3.16 -41.63 -1.75
CA GLU A 460 -3.14 -41.82 -0.31
C GLU A 460 -1.95 -41.07 0.31
N ASN A 461 -2.17 -40.31 1.38
CA ASN A 461 -1.23 -39.43 2.07
C ASN A 461 -0.80 -38.15 1.31
N GLU A 462 -1.34 -37.88 0.13
CA GLU A 462 -1.20 -36.57 -0.49
C GLU A 462 -2.15 -35.55 0.15
N LEU A 463 -1.72 -34.29 0.16
CA LEU A 463 -2.52 -33.20 0.65
C LEU A 463 -3.53 -32.75 -0.41
N TYR A 464 -4.72 -32.41 0.03
CA TYR A 464 -5.74 -31.84 -0.87
C TYR A 464 -6.54 -30.74 -0.17
N LEU A 465 -6.93 -29.78 -0.97
CA LEU A 465 -7.73 -28.65 -0.55
C LEU A 465 -9.20 -29.04 -0.39
N THR A 466 -9.78 -28.81 0.78
CA THR A 466 -11.20 -29.07 1.01
C THR A 466 -11.99 -27.78 1.00
N ASN A 467 -12.94 -27.66 0.06
CA ASN A 467 -13.97 -26.64 0.14
C ASN A 467 -15.05 -27.11 1.10
N GLU A 468 -14.84 -26.95 2.39
CA GLU A 468 -15.93 -27.08 3.33
C GLU A 468 -16.81 -25.83 3.21
N SER A 469 -17.79 -25.88 2.29
CA SER A 469 -18.78 -24.83 2.01
C SER A 469 -19.62 -24.37 3.22
N GLY A 470 -19.23 -24.78 4.43
CA GLY A 470 -19.81 -24.41 5.71
C GLY A 470 -19.09 -23.26 6.42
N GLU A 471 -17.80 -23.02 6.19
CA GLU A 471 -17.02 -22.03 6.95
C GLU A 471 -17.19 -20.60 6.41
N ARG A 472 -17.30 -20.40 5.10
CA ARG A 472 -17.67 -19.07 4.56
C ARG A 472 -18.96 -18.53 5.15
N LYS A 473 -19.94 -19.44 5.40
CA LYS A 473 -21.17 -19.11 6.12
C LYS A 473 -20.96 -18.98 7.63
N ALA A 474 -19.95 -19.62 8.19
CA ALA A 474 -19.68 -19.63 9.62
C ALA A 474 -18.81 -18.44 10.07
N THR A 475 -17.87 -18.01 9.25
CA THR A 475 -16.99 -16.84 9.52
C THR A 475 -17.54 -15.53 8.98
N GLY A 476 -18.47 -15.59 7.99
CA GLY A 476 -19.11 -14.39 7.44
C GLY A 476 -18.16 -13.49 6.64
N SER A 477 -17.02 -14.01 6.19
CA SER A 477 -16.04 -13.26 5.41
C SER A 477 -16.60 -12.96 4.00
N TYR A 478 -17.02 -11.71 3.78
CA TYR A 478 -17.48 -11.20 2.50
C TYR A 478 -16.78 -9.90 2.20
N TYR A 479 -16.08 -9.84 1.10
CA TYR A 479 -15.51 -8.60 0.59
C TYR A 479 -16.60 -7.55 0.33
N THR A 480 -16.43 -6.37 0.87
CA THR A 480 -17.32 -5.23 0.62
C THR A 480 -16.72 -4.37 -0.48
N PRO A 481 -17.45 -4.11 -1.60
CA PRO A 481 -16.94 -3.26 -2.67
C PRO A 481 -16.51 -1.87 -2.18
N GLU A 482 -15.40 -1.36 -2.74
CA GLU A 482 -14.73 -0.12 -2.35
C GLU A 482 -15.69 1.06 -2.22
N TYR A 483 -16.50 1.34 -3.22
CA TYR A 483 -17.46 2.46 -3.20
C TYR A 483 -18.50 2.37 -2.06
N ILE A 484 -18.74 1.17 -1.52
CA ILE A 484 -19.63 0.97 -0.35
C ILE A 484 -18.85 1.29 0.94
N VAL A 485 -17.58 0.89 1.01
CA VAL A 485 -16.71 1.18 2.16
C VAL A 485 -16.50 2.67 2.27
N GLU A 486 -16.11 3.34 1.20
CA GLU A 486 -15.96 4.80 1.11
C GLU A 486 -17.23 5.52 1.57
N TYR A 487 -18.39 5.12 1.00
CA TYR A 487 -19.67 5.72 1.38
C TYR A 487 -19.99 5.56 2.88
N ILE A 488 -19.70 4.38 3.45
CA ILE A 488 -19.94 4.13 4.88
C ILE A 488 -18.97 4.96 5.73
N VAL A 489 -17.68 5.00 5.40
CA VAL A 489 -16.68 5.77 6.13
C VAL A 489 -17.01 7.27 6.07
N GLU A 490 -17.27 7.81 4.89
CA GLU A 490 -17.68 9.22 4.74
C GLU A 490 -18.90 9.59 5.59
N ASN A 491 -19.89 8.70 5.67
CA ASN A 491 -21.16 8.99 6.37
C ASN A 491 -21.15 8.58 7.85
N THR A 492 -20.11 7.92 8.36
CA THR A 492 -19.98 7.54 9.78
C THR A 492 -18.82 8.25 10.45
N VAL A 493 -17.62 8.12 9.90
CA VAL A 493 -16.39 8.75 10.41
C VAL A 493 -16.39 10.25 10.08
N GLY A 494 -16.77 10.64 8.84
CA GLY A 494 -16.78 12.01 8.36
C GLY A 494 -17.47 12.99 9.32
N PRO A 495 -18.74 12.79 9.69
CA PRO A 495 -19.43 13.68 10.63
C PRO A 495 -18.75 13.80 12.00
N LYS A 496 -18.03 12.76 12.44
CA LYS A 496 -17.29 12.78 13.71
C LYS A 496 -15.99 13.57 13.61
N VAL A 497 -15.29 13.46 12.50
CA VAL A 497 -14.11 14.29 12.22
C VAL A 497 -14.50 15.75 12.14
N GLU A 498 -15.58 16.09 11.42
CA GLU A 498 -16.11 17.45 11.31
C GLU A 498 -16.48 18.02 12.70
N GLU A 499 -17.18 17.23 13.54
CA GLU A 499 -17.54 17.61 14.91
C GLU A 499 -16.26 17.98 15.73
N LYS A 500 -15.18 17.19 15.59
CA LYS A 500 -13.91 17.47 16.29
C LYS A 500 -13.19 18.71 15.76
N ILE A 501 -13.23 18.95 14.46
CA ILE A 501 -12.67 20.15 13.83
C ILE A 501 -13.43 21.39 14.32
N GLU A 502 -14.78 21.37 14.26
CA GLU A 502 -15.61 22.49 14.72
C GLU A 502 -15.43 22.76 16.21
N GLU A 503 -15.33 21.71 17.06
CA GLU A 503 -15.05 21.84 18.49
C GLU A 503 -13.71 22.55 18.73
N ALA A 504 -12.65 22.14 18.02
CA ALA A 504 -11.33 22.74 18.13
C ALA A 504 -11.34 24.23 17.70
N GLU A 505 -11.96 24.53 16.57
CA GLU A 505 -12.07 25.91 16.05
C GLU A 505 -12.84 26.83 17.01
N GLN A 506 -13.96 26.36 17.57
CA GLN A 506 -14.77 27.14 18.51
C GLN A 506 -14.05 27.44 19.82
N ASN A 507 -13.23 26.49 20.29
CA ASN A 507 -12.47 26.62 21.52
C ASN A 507 -11.11 27.33 21.31
N GLY A 508 -10.64 27.45 20.08
CA GLY A 508 -9.28 27.90 19.74
C GLY A 508 -8.21 26.88 20.09
N ASP A 509 -8.57 25.61 20.13
CA ASP A 509 -7.69 24.48 20.40
C ASP A 509 -6.95 24.05 19.11
N ASN A 510 -5.87 23.24 19.28
CA ASN A 510 -5.22 22.60 18.13
C ASN A 510 -6.10 21.45 17.60
N ILE A 511 -6.33 21.45 16.28
CA ILE A 511 -7.19 20.47 15.59
C ILE A 511 -6.62 19.05 15.67
N LEU A 512 -5.30 18.86 15.45
CA LEU A 512 -4.67 17.57 15.42
C LEU A 512 -4.95 16.69 16.66
N PRO A 513 -4.68 17.14 17.90
CA PRO A 513 -5.00 16.34 19.08
C PRO A 513 -6.49 16.02 19.22
N LYS A 514 -7.37 16.89 18.70
CA LYS A 514 -8.81 16.68 18.76
C LYS A 514 -9.29 15.59 17.80
N ILE A 515 -8.74 15.55 16.60
CA ILE A 515 -9.03 14.46 15.65
C ILE A 515 -8.49 13.13 16.20
N LEU A 516 -7.29 13.11 16.76
CA LEU A 516 -6.67 11.92 17.34
C LEU A 516 -7.37 11.39 18.63
N GLU A 517 -8.36 12.12 19.20
CA GLU A 517 -9.24 11.59 20.24
C GLU A 517 -10.32 10.63 19.69
N LEU A 518 -10.47 10.51 18.38
CA LEU A 518 -11.46 9.61 17.76
C LEU A 518 -11.04 8.14 17.94
N ASN A 519 -12.04 7.28 18.17
CA ASN A 519 -11.87 5.84 18.19
C ASN A 519 -12.79 5.21 17.15
N VAL A 520 -12.20 4.62 16.14
CA VAL A 520 -12.90 3.89 15.07
C VAL A 520 -12.66 2.41 15.28
N CYS A 521 -13.73 1.65 15.47
CA CYS A 521 -13.64 0.21 15.73
C CYS A 521 -14.50 -0.56 14.73
N ASP A 522 -13.85 -1.49 14.02
CA ASP A 522 -14.57 -2.50 13.25
C ASP A 522 -14.64 -3.82 14.05
N PRO A 523 -15.84 -4.23 14.49
CA PRO A 523 -16.01 -5.42 15.32
C PRO A 523 -15.99 -6.75 14.55
N ALA A 524 -15.83 -6.71 13.22
CA ALA A 524 -15.73 -7.88 12.34
C ALA A 524 -14.86 -7.51 11.12
N MET A 525 -13.61 -7.11 11.41
CA MET A 525 -12.76 -6.34 10.52
C MET A 525 -12.27 -7.09 9.28
N GLY A 526 -12.31 -8.43 9.25
CA GLY A 526 -11.74 -9.21 8.15
C GLY A 526 -10.28 -8.83 7.89
N SER A 527 -9.97 -8.54 6.63
CA SER A 527 -8.66 -8.02 6.19
C SER A 527 -8.38 -6.56 6.54
N GLY A 528 -9.29 -5.89 7.28
CA GLY A 528 -9.11 -4.50 7.71
C GLY A 528 -9.50 -3.44 6.67
N HIS A 529 -10.28 -3.76 5.66
CA HIS A 529 -10.64 -2.86 4.56
C HIS A 529 -11.30 -1.55 5.05
N PHE A 530 -12.28 -1.62 5.96
CA PHE A 530 -12.85 -0.42 6.56
C PHE A 530 -11.86 0.38 7.40
N LEU A 531 -10.90 -0.30 8.03
CA LEU A 531 -9.89 0.34 8.87
C LEU A 531 -8.84 1.06 8.04
N THR A 532 -8.42 0.51 6.90
CA THR A 532 -7.50 1.18 5.96
C THR A 532 -8.15 2.42 5.35
N ASP A 533 -9.41 2.32 4.91
CA ASP A 533 -10.16 3.43 4.36
C ASP A 533 -10.39 4.56 5.39
N ALA A 534 -10.79 4.19 6.61
CA ALA A 534 -10.93 5.16 7.71
C ALA A 534 -9.60 5.83 8.06
N THR A 535 -8.48 5.10 7.98
CA THR A 535 -7.13 5.65 8.19
C THR A 535 -6.81 6.71 7.17
N GLU A 536 -7.00 6.40 5.89
CA GLU A 536 -6.78 7.33 4.79
C GLU A 536 -7.66 8.58 4.92
N PHE A 537 -8.97 8.39 5.10
CA PHE A 537 -9.93 9.48 5.25
C PHE A 537 -9.59 10.43 6.40
N ILE A 538 -9.28 9.90 7.60
CA ILE A 538 -8.93 10.73 8.76
C ILE A 538 -7.59 11.44 8.52
N ALA A 539 -6.60 10.76 7.94
CA ALA A 539 -5.29 11.33 7.64
C ALA A 539 -5.38 12.49 6.65
N GLU A 540 -6.20 12.36 5.61
CA GLU A 540 -6.48 13.46 4.68
C GLU A 540 -7.07 14.68 5.39
N LYS A 541 -8.02 14.47 6.29
CA LYS A 541 -8.62 15.55 7.09
C LYS A 541 -7.63 16.21 8.04
N ILE A 542 -6.69 15.45 8.59
CA ILE A 542 -5.57 16.01 9.38
C ILE A 542 -4.71 16.92 8.51
N VAL A 543 -4.29 16.47 7.32
CA VAL A 543 -3.44 17.28 6.43
C VAL A 543 -4.19 18.51 5.89
N GLU A 544 -5.51 18.40 5.66
CA GLU A 544 -6.33 19.51 5.17
C GLU A 544 -6.55 20.61 6.22
N HIS A 545 -6.70 20.25 7.51
CA HIS A 545 -7.18 21.16 8.54
C HIS A 545 -6.19 21.45 9.67
N ALA A 546 -5.22 20.57 9.95
CA ALA A 546 -4.31 20.73 11.07
C ALA A 546 -3.06 21.55 10.70
N ASP A 547 -2.52 22.30 11.69
CA ASP A 547 -1.22 22.97 11.56
C ASP A 547 -0.10 21.96 11.80
N LEU A 548 0.50 21.45 10.72
CA LEU A 548 1.56 20.45 10.75
C LEU A 548 2.98 21.03 10.76
N GLU A 549 3.16 22.35 10.57
CA GLU A 549 4.49 22.98 10.59
C GLU A 549 5.27 22.76 11.89
N LYS A 550 4.55 22.58 12.99
CA LYS A 550 5.14 22.41 14.33
C LYS A 550 5.37 20.95 14.72
N GLN A 551 4.97 20.03 13.86
CA GLN A 551 5.17 18.61 14.09
C GLN A 551 6.60 18.21 13.66
N ASP A 552 7.16 17.24 14.35
CA ASP A 552 8.48 16.69 14.04
C ASP A 552 8.33 15.63 12.93
N ILE A 553 8.05 16.12 11.71
CA ILE A 553 7.93 15.29 10.51
C ILE A 553 9.29 15.25 9.81
N ASP A 554 9.79 14.04 9.55
CA ASP A 554 11.07 13.82 8.88
C ASP A 554 11.12 14.58 7.54
N GLU A 555 12.32 15.03 7.13
CA GLU A 555 12.48 15.77 5.87
C GLU A 555 12.07 14.92 4.65
N ASN A 556 12.25 13.60 4.71
CA ASN A 556 11.96 12.68 3.63
C ASN A 556 10.54 12.08 3.71
N GLU A 557 9.81 12.29 4.80
CA GLU A 557 8.45 11.80 4.98
C GLU A 557 7.44 12.87 4.55
N ASP A 558 6.45 12.49 3.73
CA ASP A 558 5.33 13.36 3.40
C ASP A 558 4.31 13.43 4.56
N GLU A 559 3.51 14.51 4.57
CA GLU A 559 2.56 14.77 5.66
C GLU A 559 1.42 13.73 5.70
N LEU A 560 1.02 13.17 4.57
CA LEU A 560 -0.07 12.20 4.53
C LEU A 560 0.37 10.86 5.14
N ASN A 561 1.54 10.33 4.77
CA ASN A 561 2.07 9.11 5.38
C ASN A 561 2.32 9.27 6.88
N TRP A 562 2.84 10.43 7.30
CA TRP A 562 2.96 10.75 8.71
C TRP A 562 1.60 10.74 9.42
N ALA A 563 0.58 11.38 8.83
CA ALA A 563 -0.77 11.43 9.39
C ALA A 563 -1.42 10.05 9.45
N LYS A 564 -1.28 9.22 8.40
CA LYS A 564 -1.75 7.82 8.38
C LYS A 564 -1.18 7.03 9.57
N ARG A 565 0.12 7.17 9.86
CA ARG A 565 0.75 6.51 11.03
C ARG A 565 0.19 7.02 12.36
N GLN A 566 -0.04 8.35 12.49
CA GLN A 566 -0.66 8.91 13.70
C GLN A 566 -2.09 8.39 13.89
N VAL A 567 -2.87 8.28 12.82
CA VAL A 567 -4.24 7.74 12.87
C VAL A 567 -4.25 6.28 13.30
N VAL A 568 -3.39 5.45 12.71
CA VAL A 568 -3.31 4.02 13.07
C VAL A 568 -2.90 3.84 14.53
N GLN A 569 -1.95 4.65 15.01
CA GLN A 569 -1.46 4.61 16.39
C GLN A 569 -2.50 5.02 17.42
N ASN A 570 -3.44 5.92 17.08
CA ASN A 570 -4.31 6.55 18.08
C ASN A 570 -5.81 6.24 17.89
N CYS A 571 -6.26 5.98 16.64
CA CYS A 571 -7.67 6.01 16.30
C CYS A 571 -8.25 4.65 15.91
N ILE A 572 -7.45 3.69 15.44
CA ILE A 572 -7.91 2.50 14.73
C ILE A 572 -7.92 1.28 15.61
N TYR A 573 -9.07 0.61 15.69
CA TYR A 573 -9.30 -0.61 16.49
C TYR A 573 -10.06 -1.63 15.66
N GLY A 574 -9.77 -2.91 15.85
CA GLY A 574 -10.45 -3.98 15.14
C GLY A 574 -10.54 -5.28 15.94
N VAL A 575 -11.58 -6.03 15.66
CA VAL A 575 -11.76 -7.39 16.22
C VAL A 575 -12.18 -8.31 15.10
N ASP A 576 -11.60 -9.50 15.05
CA ASP A 576 -12.12 -10.58 14.20
C ASP A 576 -12.10 -11.93 14.92
N ILE A 577 -13.03 -12.80 14.55
CA ILE A 577 -13.13 -14.15 15.11
C ILE A 577 -12.08 -15.09 14.50
N ASN A 578 -11.52 -14.72 13.34
CA ASN A 578 -10.47 -15.47 12.67
C ASN A 578 -9.10 -14.86 13.00
N PRO A 579 -8.18 -15.58 13.67
CA PRO A 579 -6.87 -15.06 14.01
C PRO A 579 -6.03 -14.66 12.78
N LEU A 580 -6.19 -15.39 11.67
CA LEU A 580 -5.47 -15.07 10.42
C LEU A 580 -5.98 -13.79 9.75
N ALA A 581 -7.28 -13.49 9.88
CA ALA A 581 -7.85 -12.23 9.44
C ALA A 581 -7.26 -11.05 10.25
N VAL A 582 -7.00 -11.25 11.54
CA VAL A 582 -6.31 -10.23 12.37
C VAL A 582 -4.90 -9.96 11.85
N GLU A 583 -4.11 -11.00 11.55
CA GLU A 583 -2.77 -10.83 10.99
C GLU A 583 -2.81 -10.16 9.60
N LEU A 584 -3.80 -10.52 8.78
CA LEU A 584 -4.00 -9.86 7.49
C LEU A 584 -4.40 -8.39 7.64
N GLY A 585 -5.27 -8.06 8.59
CA GLY A 585 -5.63 -6.68 8.91
C GLY A 585 -4.43 -5.84 9.37
N LYS A 586 -3.53 -6.41 10.19
CA LYS A 586 -2.26 -5.78 10.55
C LYS A 586 -1.40 -5.54 9.30
N LEU A 587 -1.24 -6.55 8.44
CA LEU A 587 -0.48 -6.43 7.19
C LEU A 587 -1.03 -5.31 6.31
N SER A 588 -2.35 -5.24 6.13
CA SER A 588 -3.00 -4.20 5.32
C SER A 588 -2.70 -2.80 5.85
N LEU A 589 -2.83 -2.58 7.17
CA LEU A 589 -2.52 -1.30 7.81
C LEU A 589 -1.02 -0.98 7.74
N TRP A 590 -0.12 -1.96 7.89
CA TRP A 590 1.32 -1.74 7.75
C TRP A 590 1.70 -1.32 6.33
N ILE A 591 1.17 -1.98 5.31
CA ILE A 591 1.43 -1.61 3.91
C ILE A 591 0.89 -0.19 3.62
N GLU A 592 -0.27 0.18 4.18
CA GLU A 592 -0.87 1.51 4.02
C GLU A 592 -0.06 2.62 4.68
N THR A 593 0.60 2.32 5.81
CA THR A 593 1.33 3.31 6.63
C THR A 593 2.85 3.24 6.49
N MET A 594 3.35 2.38 5.59
CA MET A 594 4.78 2.15 5.43
C MET A 594 5.51 3.38 4.90
N ALA A 595 6.57 3.80 5.59
CA ALA A 595 7.40 4.92 5.21
C ALA A 595 8.89 4.56 5.32
N GLU A 596 9.72 5.13 4.45
CA GLU A 596 11.16 4.87 4.41
C GLU A 596 11.83 5.18 5.75
N GLY A 597 12.55 4.20 6.29
CA GLY A 597 13.30 4.36 7.54
C GLY A 597 12.44 4.50 8.81
N LYS A 598 11.14 4.22 8.74
CA LYS A 598 10.24 4.26 9.89
C LYS A 598 9.78 2.85 10.26
N PRO A 599 9.76 2.52 11.57
CA PRO A 599 9.24 1.24 12.02
C PRO A 599 7.72 1.16 11.81
N LEU A 600 7.21 -0.06 11.69
CA LEU A 600 5.77 -0.33 11.63
C LEU A 600 5.15 -0.11 13.01
N ASN A 601 3.90 0.38 13.04
CA ASN A 601 3.18 0.58 14.29
C ASN A 601 2.95 -0.75 15.02
N PHE A 602 2.98 -0.71 16.34
CA PHE A 602 2.60 -1.86 17.17
C PHE A 602 1.08 -1.97 17.23
N LEU A 603 0.51 -3.00 16.60
CA LEU A 603 -0.93 -3.15 16.42
C LEU A 603 -1.59 -4.20 17.34
N ASP A 604 -0.83 -4.99 18.08
CA ASP A 604 -1.36 -6.08 18.90
C ASP A 604 -2.27 -5.62 20.04
N HIS A 605 -2.18 -4.37 20.44
CA HIS A 605 -3.09 -3.80 21.45
C HIS A 605 -4.36 -3.23 20.84
N HIS A 606 -4.40 -2.94 19.55
CA HIS A 606 -5.53 -2.37 18.82
C HIS A 606 -6.34 -3.42 18.05
N LEU A 607 -5.65 -4.39 17.40
CA LEU A 607 -6.31 -5.43 16.61
C LEU A 607 -6.32 -6.74 17.38
N LYS A 608 -7.53 -7.30 17.59
CA LYS A 608 -7.75 -8.41 18.50
C LYS A 608 -8.45 -9.59 17.86
N HIS A 609 -7.93 -10.77 18.14
CA HIS A 609 -8.68 -12.01 17.92
C HIS A 609 -9.74 -12.20 19.00
N GLY A 610 -11.01 -12.37 18.60
CA GLY A 610 -12.07 -12.60 19.54
C GLY A 610 -13.46 -12.55 18.91
N ASN A 611 -14.47 -13.00 19.67
CA ASN A 611 -15.86 -12.92 19.27
C ASN A 611 -16.48 -11.62 19.82
N SER A 612 -16.70 -10.64 18.98
CA SER A 612 -17.24 -9.32 19.35
C SER A 612 -18.69 -9.35 19.86
N LEU A 613 -19.43 -10.45 19.62
CA LEU A 613 -20.81 -10.64 20.07
C LEU A 613 -20.91 -11.35 21.42
N ILE A 614 -19.83 -12.00 21.87
CA ILE A 614 -19.78 -12.74 23.11
C ILE A 614 -18.74 -12.12 24.01
N GLY A 615 -19.16 -11.32 24.96
CA GLY A 615 -18.28 -10.63 25.89
C GLY A 615 -19.00 -10.27 27.19
N SER A 616 -18.27 -9.64 28.08
CA SER A 616 -18.80 -9.04 29.30
C SER A 616 -18.52 -7.55 29.29
N ASP A 617 -19.39 -6.78 29.88
CA ASP A 617 -19.10 -5.38 30.15
C ASP A 617 -17.84 -5.26 31.02
N PHE A 618 -17.06 -4.20 30.81
CA PHE A 618 -15.81 -3.96 31.54
C PHE A 618 -16.02 -4.06 33.07
N ASP A 619 -17.19 -3.68 33.56
CA ASP A 619 -17.54 -3.77 34.96
C ASP A 619 -17.83 -5.21 35.41
N GLU A 620 -18.22 -6.09 34.50
CA GLU A 620 -18.52 -7.50 34.77
C GLU A 620 -17.28 -8.41 34.66
N ILE A 621 -16.25 -8.02 33.85
CA ILE A 621 -15.02 -8.82 33.70
C ILE A 621 -14.36 -9.13 35.03
N PHE A 622 -14.43 -8.21 36.00
CA PHE A 622 -13.83 -8.36 37.32
C PHE A 622 -14.87 -8.79 38.38
N SER A 623 -16.13 -9.01 37.99
CA SER A 623 -17.15 -9.56 38.88
C SER A 623 -17.16 -11.08 38.80
N HIS A 624 -17.36 -11.74 39.93
CA HIS A 624 -17.33 -13.20 39.99
C HIS A 624 -18.56 -13.79 39.26
N PRO A 625 -18.42 -14.70 38.27
CA PRO A 625 -19.54 -15.25 37.50
C PRO A 625 -20.39 -16.27 38.31
N PHE A 626 -20.05 -16.57 39.57
CA PHE A 626 -20.71 -17.59 40.38
C PHE A 626 -21.40 -17.03 41.64
N ASN A 627 -22.52 -17.65 42.02
CA ASN A 627 -23.32 -17.27 43.15
C ASN A 627 -22.52 -17.18 44.47
N GLU A 628 -23.03 -16.37 45.40
CA GLU A 628 -22.42 -16.06 46.71
C GLU A 628 -22.01 -17.30 47.55
N GLU A 629 -22.58 -18.47 47.30
CA GLU A 629 -22.22 -19.71 47.99
C GLU A 629 -20.85 -20.29 47.60
N GLN A 630 -20.27 -19.89 46.46
CA GLN A 630 -18.95 -20.35 46.00
C GLN A 630 -17.81 -19.35 46.36
N LYS A 631 -18.11 -18.19 46.91
CA LYS A 631 -17.13 -17.18 47.35
C LYS A 631 -16.12 -17.71 48.40
N GLY A 632 -16.37 -18.88 48.99
CA GLY A 632 -15.49 -19.46 50.01
C GLY A 632 -14.32 -20.31 49.51
N LEU A 633 -14.31 -20.69 48.22
CA LEU A 633 -13.33 -21.66 47.69
C LEU A 633 -12.23 -21.03 46.82
N ASP A 634 -12.42 -19.83 46.29
CA ASP A 634 -11.52 -19.22 45.32
C ASP A 634 -10.78 -17.94 45.75
N ASN A 635 -10.83 -17.59 47.07
CA ASN A 635 -10.06 -16.47 47.63
C ASN A 635 -8.52 -16.57 47.48
N LYS A 636 -8.02 -17.58 46.80
CA LYS A 636 -6.59 -17.74 46.50
C LYS A 636 -6.14 -17.28 45.10
N ARG A 637 -7.09 -16.94 44.18
CA ARG A 637 -6.74 -16.52 42.82
C ARG A 637 -6.59 -15.00 42.62
N PHE A 638 -7.23 -14.17 43.45
CA PHE A 638 -7.09 -12.74 43.38
C PHE A 638 -6.19 -12.21 44.51
N THR A 639 -4.89 -12.23 44.32
CA THR A 639 -3.90 -11.66 45.27
C THR A 639 -3.68 -10.16 45.12
N PHE A 640 -4.44 -9.44 44.27
CA PHE A 640 -4.10 -8.11 43.81
C PHE A 640 -5.07 -6.97 44.14
N GLY A 641 -5.98 -7.12 45.07
CA GLY A 641 -6.82 -6.01 45.54
C GLY A 641 -8.33 -6.22 45.31
N THR A 642 -9.13 -5.19 45.56
CA THR A 642 -10.55 -5.15 45.26
C THR A 642 -10.82 -5.05 43.77
N PRO A 643 -12.00 -5.46 43.25
CA PRO A 643 -12.35 -5.30 41.84
C PRO A 643 -12.09 -3.87 41.29
N ASP A 644 -12.40 -2.86 42.09
CA ASP A 644 -12.19 -1.45 41.68
C ASP A 644 -10.70 -1.08 41.61
N GLU A 645 -9.87 -1.57 42.53
CA GLU A 645 -8.41 -1.37 42.47
C GLU A 645 -7.80 -2.11 41.26
N ILE A 646 -8.30 -3.27 40.91
CA ILE A 646 -7.85 -4.03 39.73
C ILE A 646 -8.24 -3.28 38.46
N LYS A 647 -9.47 -2.77 38.36
CA LYS A 647 -9.93 -1.97 37.22
C LYS A 647 -9.11 -0.68 37.05
N GLU A 648 -8.84 0.02 38.13
CA GLU A 648 -8.03 1.24 38.10
C GLU A 648 -6.60 0.94 37.68
N ASN A 649 -6.01 -0.15 38.17
CA ASN A 649 -4.67 -0.58 37.79
C ASN A 649 -4.62 -1.00 36.31
N PHE A 650 -5.63 -1.72 35.83
CA PHE A 650 -5.78 -2.10 34.43
C PHE A 650 -5.80 -0.86 33.53
N ARG A 651 -6.71 0.08 33.80
CA ARG A 651 -6.81 1.33 33.03
C ARG A 651 -5.51 2.10 33.02
N LYS A 652 -4.89 2.26 34.18
CA LYS A 652 -3.62 3.00 34.30
C LYS A 652 -2.48 2.34 33.53
N LYS A 653 -2.36 1.03 33.57
CA LYS A 653 -1.32 0.29 32.80
C LYS A 653 -1.59 0.36 31.32
N TYR A 654 -2.84 0.17 30.89
CA TYR A 654 -3.22 0.22 29.49
C TYR A 654 -3.02 1.63 28.89
N SER A 655 -3.51 2.68 29.56
CA SER A 655 -3.27 4.06 29.10
C SER A 655 -1.77 4.42 29.01
N LYS A 656 -0.95 3.88 29.91
CA LYS A 656 0.50 4.05 29.82
C LYS A 656 1.07 3.43 28.54
N ILE A 657 0.56 2.27 28.12
CA ILE A 657 0.97 1.60 26.90
C ILE A 657 0.51 2.39 25.67
N GLU A 658 -0.74 2.87 25.66
CA GLU A 658 -1.27 3.69 24.57
C GLU A 658 -0.44 4.97 24.36
N GLU A 659 -0.04 5.65 25.43
CA GLU A 659 0.73 6.90 25.41
C GLU A 659 2.22 6.70 25.04
N MET A 660 2.70 5.46 24.90
CA MET A 660 4.10 5.21 24.53
C MET A 660 4.36 5.58 23.07
N PRO A 661 5.47 6.31 22.79
CA PRO A 661 5.83 6.68 21.43
C PRO A 661 6.27 5.46 20.60
N GLU A 662 6.09 5.54 19.27
CA GLU A 662 6.43 4.52 18.28
C GLU A 662 7.30 5.08 17.14
N ASN A 663 8.11 6.08 17.40
CA ASN A 663 8.94 6.73 16.38
C ASN A 663 10.21 5.95 16.05
N THR A 664 10.63 5.07 16.95
CA THR A 664 11.85 4.26 16.81
C THR A 664 11.60 2.80 17.18
N VAL A 665 12.37 1.90 16.60
CA VAL A 665 12.32 0.46 16.90
C VAL A 665 12.45 0.18 18.41
N LYS A 666 13.35 0.91 19.11
CA LYS A 666 13.52 0.76 20.56
C LYS A 666 12.27 1.13 21.36
N GLU A 667 11.53 2.12 20.91
CA GLU A 667 10.27 2.53 21.53
C GLU A 667 9.19 1.46 21.31
N ILE A 668 9.14 0.88 20.12
CA ILE A 668 8.21 -0.21 19.79
C ILE A 668 8.52 -1.46 20.61
N HIS A 669 9.75 -1.93 20.63
CA HIS A 669 10.13 -3.07 21.48
C HIS A 669 9.77 -2.85 22.95
N LYS A 670 10.01 -1.64 23.46
CA LYS A 670 9.64 -1.31 24.83
C LYS A 670 8.11 -1.34 25.04
N LYS A 671 7.34 -0.89 24.04
CA LYS A 671 5.87 -0.95 24.09
C LYS A 671 5.37 -2.38 24.05
N GLU A 672 5.97 -3.23 23.23
CA GLU A 672 5.69 -4.67 23.17
C GLU A 672 5.99 -5.38 24.48
N GLU A 673 7.16 -5.11 25.09
CA GLU A 673 7.53 -5.70 26.38
C GLU A 673 6.54 -5.31 27.48
N GLU A 674 6.19 -4.04 27.57
CA GLU A 674 5.19 -3.53 28.54
C GLU A 674 3.81 -4.16 28.28
N TYR A 675 3.45 -4.36 27.00
CA TYR A 675 2.19 -5.02 26.62
C TYR A 675 2.20 -6.53 26.94
N LYS A 676 3.28 -7.26 26.64
CA LYS A 676 3.46 -8.67 27.01
C LYS A 676 3.39 -8.85 28.54
N GLU A 677 3.99 -7.92 29.31
CA GLU A 677 3.88 -7.93 30.78
C GLU A 677 2.45 -7.64 31.26
N PHE A 678 1.77 -6.68 30.60
CA PHE A 678 0.37 -6.35 30.86
C PHE A 678 -0.55 -7.55 30.65
N VAL A 679 -0.45 -8.23 29.51
CA VAL A 679 -1.24 -9.44 29.17
C VAL A 679 -1.00 -10.53 30.21
N LYS A 680 0.27 -10.74 30.60
CA LYS A 680 0.64 -11.75 31.61
C LYS A 680 0.06 -11.41 33.00
N ASP A 681 0.11 -10.13 33.40
CA ASP A 681 -0.38 -9.67 34.70
C ASP A 681 -1.88 -9.84 34.87
N PHE A 682 -2.64 -9.66 33.80
CA PHE A 682 -4.09 -9.78 33.81
C PHE A 682 -4.56 -11.14 33.27
N GLN A 683 -3.65 -12.03 32.86
CA GLN A 683 -3.97 -13.35 32.31
C GLN A 683 -4.96 -13.29 31.13
N LEU A 684 -4.76 -12.29 30.25
CA LEU A 684 -5.57 -12.04 29.07
C LEU A 684 -5.21 -12.99 27.92
#